data_1c1a89e85dae0adf424f6a243509543b
#
_entry.id   1c1a89e85dae0adf424f6a243509543b
#
_cell.length_a   1.000
_cell.length_b   1.000
_cell.length_c   1.000
_cell.angle_alpha   90.00
_cell.angle_beta   90.00
_cell.angle_gamma   90.00
#
_symmetry.space_group_name_H-M   'P 1'
#
loop_
_entity.id
_entity.type
_entity.pdbx_description
1 polymer ?
#
loop_
_entity_poly.entity_id
_entity_poly.type
_entity_poly.pdbx_seq_one_letter_code
_entity_poly.pdbx_strand_id
1 'polypeptide(L)'
;MEQRKYIIHQGNADDFRIMNQTGVKQFITDEPLHNACWDANLSEDGTLYFSVCSEHTSHEFAKLYRYDYAANKAEECFYTKDLLLKSDRYLRDSKFHSCISFKPDGKLIMVTHSTDKSPCHPAWLPYSFVSDPWEGFPGGELMEYDPKTGKVELLGIPAPRESIYGGVYSPKDDAYYMLGWMRGHLYRYDCKARKCRDLGQASEYRSYRIVLGPDQNVYFSTKSGFLMRYNVTEQKIEDLKVRIPCDKTEKGKTQPFTYMGPCITGPDGRLYTTGNYTSLLSAYDINTGKLQIVGDLIPADDLIDMEDQHSFVAGMDFDKDGVLWYSTMSFRVMEDEHYKVPSCLFRWDILKGGKPEFLGLFGTETRVQTYTDSFIIDKKRDILYSVSTNHSYGSPDVIAIDLSKFRKNMYERGVQCRDMLVYAPGYEEYHPFAEHWQDIKIKIAKYSANLKAEHISPVRLWDRFSDGDILNAAVKGLRFKDCRTVEGICGSKELFFFVIKDGILTELRPATASETNDILKPKPAARDGMPHYPGRQWRADVTCECRWTDGAVLVGTADGFLAKIDKDGKVFSLGPAICQGPVRDLCSDPERGIAYGVGGDTEDIGNVFRYTNGGGLEYLGYMCCDVADNDVGVCASFVLSACALSPDGRYLAVGACDRLSCVYICKMQ
;
A
#
# COMPACT_ATOMS: atom_id res chain seq x y z
N MET A 1 -25.12 16.08 20.25
CA MET A 1 -25.10 15.82 18.81
C MET A 1 -26.22 14.86 18.52
N GLU A 2 -27.16 15.21 17.66
CA GLU A 2 -28.22 14.28 17.23
C GLU A 2 -27.54 13.13 16.48
N GLN A 3 -27.77 11.91 16.91
CA GLN A 3 -27.34 10.72 16.16
C GLN A 3 -28.14 10.70 14.85
N ARG A 4 -27.49 10.96 13.74
CA ARG A 4 -28.11 10.81 12.44
C ARG A 4 -28.38 9.34 12.18
N LYS A 5 -29.63 9.00 11.99
CA LYS A 5 -30.09 7.64 11.76
C LYS A 5 -29.93 7.28 10.31
N TYR A 6 -29.23 6.21 10.05
CA TYR A 6 -29.22 5.57 8.75
C TYR A 6 -30.50 4.85 8.51
N ILE A 7 -31.08 5.14 7.40
CA ILE A 7 -32.14 4.34 6.85
C ILE A 7 -31.50 3.57 5.71
N ILE A 8 -31.40 2.24 5.84
CA ILE A 8 -31.11 1.41 4.69
C ILE A 8 -32.34 1.53 3.81
N HIS A 9 -32.25 2.43 2.83
CA HIS A 9 -33.28 2.52 1.82
C HIS A 9 -33.03 1.44 0.80
N GLN A 10 -34.08 0.66 0.57
CA GLN A 10 -34.32 -0.27 -0.52
C GLN A 10 -34.03 -1.72 -0.20
N GLY A 11 -35.03 -2.39 -0.09
CA GLY A 11 -35.40 -3.75 0.19
C GLY A 11 -36.60 -3.67 1.12
N ASN A 12 -37.56 -4.50 0.94
CA ASN A 12 -38.60 -4.66 1.93
C ASN A 12 -37.94 -4.98 3.26
N ALA A 13 -38.38 -4.35 4.35
CA ALA A 13 -37.88 -4.65 5.70
C ALA A 13 -37.92 -6.16 6.02
N ASP A 14 -38.73 -6.93 5.31
CA ASP A 14 -38.84 -8.38 5.37
C ASP A 14 -37.61 -9.13 4.83
N ASP A 15 -36.70 -8.47 4.10
CA ASP A 15 -35.48 -9.08 3.53
C ASP A 15 -34.28 -8.97 4.46
N PHE A 16 -34.33 -8.16 5.49
CA PHE A 16 -33.28 -8.06 6.48
C PHE A 16 -33.34 -9.24 7.46
N ARG A 17 -32.30 -10.05 7.41
CA ARG A 17 -32.14 -11.22 8.27
C ARG A 17 -30.96 -10.99 9.18
N ILE A 18 -31.17 -11.09 10.48
CA ILE A 18 -30.13 -11.04 11.49
C ILE A 18 -29.91 -12.44 12.03
N MET A 19 -28.67 -12.77 12.37
CA MET A 19 -28.37 -14.06 13.00
C MET A 19 -28.98 -14.15 14.38
N ASN A 20 -29.76 -15.20 14.59
CA ASN A 20 -30.23 -15.51 15.91
C ASN A 20 -29.03 -16.04 16.75
N GLN A 21 -29.14 -15.92 18.07
CA GLN A 21 -28.02 -16.22 18.99
C GLN A 21 -27.67 -17.70 19.12
N THR A 22 -28.42 -18.62 18.53
CA THR A 22 -28.12 -20.06 18.63
C THR A 22 -26.90 -20.42 17.80
N GLY A 23 -25.78 -20.73 18.46
CA GLY A 23 -24.51 -21.05 17.80
C GLY A 23 -23.69 -19.83 17.35
N VAL A 24 -24.14 -18.61 17.67
CA VAL A 24 -23.41 -17.37 17.44
C VAL A 24 -23.01 -16.77 18.77
N LYS A 25 -21.77 -16.39 18.90
CA LYS A 25 -21.23 -15.62 20.02
C LYS A 25 -20.75 -14.28 19.52
N GLN A 26 -21.03 -13.24 20.28
CA GLN A 26 -20.49 -11.92 20.02
C GLN A 26 -19.83 -11.38 21.29
N PHE A 27 -18.67 -10.77 21.12
CA PHE A 27 -17.90 -10.14 22.18
C PHE A 27 -17.44 -8.75 21.72
N ILE A 28 -17.73 -7.73 22.50
CA ILE A 28 -17.31 -6.35 22.25
C ILE A 28 -16.10 -6.06 23.12
N THR A 29 -15.01 -5.57 22.52
CA THR A 29 -13.75 -5.32 23.24
C THR A 29 -13.84 -4.18 24.25
N ASP A 30 -14.79 -3.28 24.07
CA ASP A 30 -15.01 -2.09 24.94
C ASP A 30 -13.77 -1.18 25.07
N GLU A 31 -13.06 -1.02 23.97
CA GLU A 31 -11.85 -0.20 23.87
C GLU A 31 -12.19 1.20 23.30
N PRO A 32 -12.33 2.22 24.14
CA PRO A 32 -12.90 3.51 23.70
C PRO A 32 -12.04 4.30 22.73
N LEU A 33 -10.74 4.00 22.68
CA LEU A 33 -9.77 4.68 21.81
C LEU A 33 -9.38 3.87 20.57
N HIS A 34 -10.00 2.70 20.40
CA HIS A 34 -9.70 1.78 19.31
C HIS A 34 -10.98 1.42 18.58
N ASN A 35 -10.94 1.48 17.27
CA ASN A 35 -12.13 1.35 16.43
C ASN A 35 -11.97 0.38 15.26
N ALA A 36 -10.85 -0.33 15.19
CA ALA A 36 -10.57 -1.19 14.05
C ALA A 36 -9.84 -2.48 14.43
N CYS A 37 -10.08 -3.52 13.63
CA CYS A 37 -9.24 -4.71 13.57
C CYS A 37 -8.83 -4.93 12.12
N TRP A 38 -7.52 -4.94 11.85
CA TRP A 38 -7.00 -5.10 10.49
C TRP A 38 -6.28 -6.43 10.29
N ASP A 39 -6.23 -7.25 11.33
CA ASP A 39 -5.63 -8.57 11.21
C ASP A 39 -6.02 -9.50 12.35
N ALA A 40 -6.20 -10.75 12.02
CA ALA A 40 -6.41 -11.83 12.96
C ALA A 40 -5.80 -13.13 12.44
N ASN A 41 -5.37 -14.00 13.34
CA ASN A 41 -4.89 -15.34 13.02
C ASN A 41 -5.22 -16.33 14.11
N LEU A 42 -5.28 -17.62 13.77
CA LEU A 42 -5.61 -18.71 14.68
C LEU A 42 -4.36 -19.50 15.05
N SER A 43 -4.21 -19.75 16.35
CA SER A 43 -3.25 -20.71 16.84
C SER A 43 -3.69 -22.16 16.55
N GLU A 44 -2.80 -23.10 16.70
CA GLU A 44 -3.09 -24.50 16.46
C GLU A 44 -4.15 -25.06 17.44
N ASP A 45 -4.22 -24.52 18.64
CA ASP A 45 -5.22 -24.87 19.66
C ASP A 45 -6.57 -24.17 19.46
N GLY A 46 -6.70 -23.26 18.46
CA GLY A 46 -7.92 -22.56 18.08
C GLY A 46 -8.16 -21.25 18.82
N THR A 47 -7.17 -20.76 19.54
CA THR A 47 -7.23 -19.42 20.11
C THR A 47 -7.09 -18.39 18.98
N LEU A 48 -8.04 -17.46 18.88
CA LEU A 48 -7.97 -16.37 17.93
C LEU A 48 -7.11 -15.25 18.52
N TYR A 49 -6.07 -14.85 17.78
CA TYR A 49 -5.30 -13.62 18.05
C TYR A 49 -5.69 -12.56 17.06
N PHE A 50 -5.95 -11.34 17.52
CA PHE A 50 -6.39 -10.26 16.65
C PHE A 50 -5.87 -8.91 17.11
N SER A 51 -5.73 -8.02 16.14
CA SER A 51 -5.29 -6.65 16.40
C SER A 51 -6.45 -5.78 16.87
N VAL A 52 -6.18 -4.91 17.83
CA VAL A 52 -7.08 -3.82 18.25
C VAL A 52 -6.38 -2.51 17.94
N CYS A 53 -6.89 -1.82 16.93
CA CYS A 53 -6.21 -0.75 16.22
C CYS A 53 -6.95 0.57 16.37
N SER A 54 -6.19 1.66 16.27
CA SER A 54 -6.73 3.00 16.11
C SER A 54 -6.70 3.40 14.64
N GLU A 55 -7.86 3.72 14.10
CA GLU A 55 -8.01 4.19 12.73
C GLU A 55 -8.48 5.63 12.72
N HIS A 56 -7.61 6.53 12.32
CA HIS A 56 -7.88 7.93 12.00
C HIS A 56 -8.49 8.84 13.10
N THR A 57 -9.00 8.33 14.19
CA THR A 57 -9.80 9.14 15.13
C THR A 57 -9.12 9.44 16.45
N SER A 58 -8.39 8.50 17.02
CA SER A 58 -7.84 8.62 18.37
C SER A 58 -6.33 8.73 18.43
N HIS A 59 -5.64 8.46 17.32
CA HIS A 59 -4.19 8.49 17.24
C HIS A 59 -3.53 7.65 18.35
N GLU A 60 -4.05 6.44 18.61
CA GLU A 60 -3.57 5.58 19.68
C GLU A 60 -2.72 4.42 19.15
N PHE A 61 -1.92 3.81 19.97
CA PHE A 61 -1.07 2.67 19.63
C PHE A 61 -1.88 1.39 19.48
N ALA A 62 -1.39 0.43 18.70
CA ALA A 62 -2.05 -0.86 18.52
C ALA A 62 -1.90 -1.78 19.73
N LYS A 63 -2.87 -2.65 19.90
CA LYS A 63 -2.88 -3.73 20.88
C LYS A 63 -3.02 -5.08 20.20
N LEU A 64 -2.50 -6.14 20.81
CA LEU A 64 -2.82 -7.51 20.47
C LEU A 64 -3.75 -8.10 21.52
N TYR A 65 -4.82 -8.75 21.07
CA TYR A 65 -5.77 -9.46 21.88
C TYR A 65 -5.79 -10.94 21.54
N ARG A 66 -6.19 -11.77 22.50
CA ARG A 66 -6.58 -13.15 22.26
C ARG A 66 -8.04 -13.36 22.68
N TYR A 67 -8.76 -14.16 21.92
CA TYR A 67 -10.15 -14.51 22.20
C TYR A 67 -10.28 -16.00 22.47
N ASP A 68 -10.90 -16.32 23.60
CA ASP A 68 -11.29 -17.67 23.98
C ASP A 68 -12.76 -17.90 23.60
N TYR A 69 -12.97 -18.80 22.65
CA TYR A 69 -14.31 -19.15 22.19
C TYR A 69 -15.15 -19.78 23.30
N ALA A 70 -14.59 -20.66 24.16
CA ALA A 70 -15.34 -21.36 25.21
C ALA A 70 -15.89 -20.34 26.23
N ALA A 71 -15.03 -19.47 26.71
CA ALA A 71 -15.37 -18.44 27.69
C ALA A 71 -16.17 -17.26 27.11
N ASN A 72 -16.18 -17.08 25.79
CA ASN A 72 -16.66 -15.87 25.09
C ASN A 72 -16.03 -14.61 25.66
N LYS A 73 -14.70 -14.59 25.76
CA LYS A 73 -13.94 -13.48 26.31
C LYS A 73 -12.70 -13.19 25.47
N ALA A 74 -12.35 -11.93 25.37
CA ALA A 74 -11.06 -11.52 24.87
C ALA A 74 -10.22 -10.88 25.98
N GLU A 75 -8.92 -11.06 25.89
CA GLU A 75 -7.93 -10.52 26.82
C GLU A 75 -6.81 -9.83 26.05
N GLU A 76 -6.36 -8.70 26.55
CA GLU A 76 -5.19 -8.01 26.03
C GLU A 76 -3.93 -8.85 26.29
N CYS A 77 -3.17 -9.11 25.22
CA CYS A 77 -1.86 -9.76 25.31
C CYS A 77 -0.77 -8.77 25.61
N PHE A 78 -0.77 -7.65 24.89
CA PHE A 78 0.13 -6.53 25.11
C PHE A 78 -0.36 -5.27 24.37
N TYR A 79 0.17 -4.15 24.83
CA TYR A 79 -0.04 -2.82 24.26
C TYR A 79 1.30 -2.28 23.73
N THR A 80 1.38 -1.93 22.47
CA THR A 80 2.65 -1.51 21.85
C THR A 80 3.21 -0.23 22.47
N LYS A 81 2.35 0.62 23.02
CA LYS A 81 2.76 1.83 23.76
C LYS A 81 3.71 1.52 24.90
N ASP A 82 3.47 0.42 25.61
CA ASP A 82 4.28 0.04 26.78
C ASP A 82 5.63 -0.58 26.40
N LEU A 83 5.74 -1.06 25.17
CA LEU A 83 6.92 -1.75 24.65
C LEU A 83 7.87 -0.81 23.92
N LEU A 84 7.32 0.16 23.21
CA LEU A 84 8.10 1.07 22.42
C LEU A 84 8.68 2.15 23.30
N LEU A 85 10.00 2.18 23.43
CA LEU A 85 10.79 3.08 24.28
C LEU A 85 10.65 4.58 23.94
N LYS A 86 9.72 4.94 23.04
CA LYS A 86 9.57 6.29 22.53
C LYS A 86 8.14 6.77 22.75
N SER A 87 7.86 7.13 23.99
CA SER A 87 6.65 7.85 24.37
C SER A 87 6.46 9.19 23.64
N ASP A 88 7.52 9.69 23.00
CA ASP A 88 7.61 10.94 22.27
C ASP A 88 7.51 10.79 20.75
N ARG A 89 7.16 9.60 20.24
CA ARG A 89 6.84 9.43 18.82
C ARG A 89 5.61 10.26 18.46
N TYR A 90 5.79 11.21 17.57
CA TYR A 90 4.68 11.98 17.01
C TYR A 90 3.72 11.08 16.23
N LEU A 91 4.26 10.10 15.55
CA LEU A 91 3.50 9.13 14.77
C LEU A 91 3.49 7.79 15.49
N ARG A 92 2.30 7.33 15.79
CA ARG A 92 2.10 6.13 16.60
C ARG A 92 2.01 4.90 15.71
N ASP A 93 2.50 3.80 16.23
CA ASP A 93 2.31 2.48 15.65
C ASP A 93 0.86 2.04 15.93
N SER A 94 -0.07 2.52 15.13
CA SER A 94 -1.52 2.48 15.41
C SER A 94 -2.19 1.18 14.98
N LYS A 95 -1.49 0.33 14.20
CA LYS A 95 -2.07 -0.90 13.65
C LYS A 95 -1.08 -2.06 13.58
N PHE A 96 -1.67 -3.26 13.57
CA PHE A 96 -1.15 -4.44 12.89
C PHE A 96 -2.05 -4.71 11.70
N HIS A 97 -1.51 -4.70 10.48
CA HIS A 97 -2.32 -4.80 9.27
C HIS A 97 -1.88 -5.98 8.41
N SER A 98 -2.71 -7.03 8.35
CA SER A 98 -2.46 -8.25 7.54
C SER A 98 -1.04 -8.81 7.70
N CYS A 99 -0.56 -8.90 8.92
CA CYS A 99 0.86 -9.16 9.21
C CYS A 99 1.09 -10.17 10.35
N ILE A 100 0.06 -10.55 11.09
CA ILE A 100 0.19 -11.51 12.19
C ILE A 100 0.40 -12.92 11.63
N SER A 101 1.52 -13.53 11.92
CA SER A 101 1.85 -14.87 11.45
C SER A 101 2.34 -15.76 12.61
N PHE A 102 1.91 -17.02 12.60
CA PHE A 102 2.46 -18.02 13.51
C PHE A 102 3.73 -18.65 12.95
N LYS A 103 4.70 -18.83 13.83
CA LYS A 103 5.89 -19.65 13.60
C LYS A 103 5.66 -21.08 14.06
N PRO A 104 6.45 -22.06 13.58
CA PRO A 104 6.32 -23.46 13.99
C PRO A 104 6.51 -23.73 15.48
N ASP A 105 7.18 -22.85 16.22
CA ASP A 105 7.35 -22.94 17.67
C ASP A 105 6.14 -22.43 18.47
N GLY A 106 5.12 -21.92 17.77
CA GLY A 106 3.88 -21.39 18.31
C GLY A 106 3.96 -19.91 18.70
N LYS A 107 5.07 -19.25 18.45
CA LYS A 107 5.17 -17.82 18.62
C LYS A 107 4.55 -17.06 17.44
N LEU A 108 4.14 -15.83 17.69
CA LEU A 108 3.68 -14.93 16.66
C LEU A 108 4.80 -13.98 16.26
N ILE A 109 4.91 -13.71 14.96
CA ILE A 109 5.74 -12.65 14.42
C ILE A 109 4.84 -11.66 13.69
N MET A 110 5.07 -10.36 13.91
CA MET A 110 4.24 -9.29 13.38
C MET A 110 5.00 -7.98 13.32
N VAL A 111 4.49 -7.04 12.55
CA VAL A 111 5.10 -5.72 12.39
C VAL A 111 4.04 -4.62 12.45
N THR A 112 4.37 -3.50 13.05
CA THR A 112 3.42 -2.39 13.21
C THR A 112 3.30 -1.55 11.93
N HIS A 113 2.19 -0.85 11.86
CA HIS A 113 1.86 0.11 10.81
C HIS A 113 1.34 1.41 11.44
N SER A 114 1.57 2.54 10.77
CA SER A 114 1.00 3.83 11.12
C SER A 114 0.23 4.43 9.94
N THR A 115 -0.90 5.02 10.24
CA THR A 115 -1.67 5.85 9.30
C THR A 115 -1.80 7.31 9.76
N ASP A 116 -1.12 7.64 10.85
CA ASP A 116 -1.13 9.01 11.37
C ASP A 116 -0.42 9.96 10.42
N LYS A 117 -0.81 11.23 10.46
CA LYS A 117 -0.21 12.30 9.67
C LYS A 117 0.82 13.04 10.50
N SER A 118 1.90 13.43 9.85
CA SER A 118 2.85 14.34 10.47
C SER A 118 2.22 15.73 10.67
N PRO A 119 2.35 16.35 11.84
CA PRO A 119 1.82 17.69 12.08
C PRO A 119 2.46 18.76 11.20
N CYS A 120 3.68 18.53 10.70
CA CYS A 120 4.41 19.46 9.85
C CYS A 120 4.01 19.40 8.38
N HIS A 121 3.33 18.34 7.96
CA HIS A 121 2.96 18.17 6.56
C HIS A 121 1.56 18.69 6.28
N PRO A 122 1.33 19.16 5.05
CA PRO A 122 -0.02 19.58 4.64
C PRO A 122 -1.01 18.42 4.76
N ALA A 123 -2.16 18.67 5.39
CA ALA A 123 -3.19 17.67 5.59
C ALA A 123 -3.75 17.04 4.29
N TRP A 124 -3.55 17.73 3.16
CA TRP A 124 -3.98 17.24 1.85
C TRP A 124 -3.01 16.22 1.21
N LEU A 125 -1.76 16.13 1.70
CA LEU A 125 -0.82 15.13 1.22
C LEU A 125 -1.04 13.85 2.01
N PRO A 126 -1.64 12.81 1.44
CA PRO A 126 -1.88 11.58 2.15
C PRO A 126 -0.57 10.99 2.67
N TYR A 127 -0.57 10.57 3.92
CA TYR A 127 0.57 9.88 4.53
C TYR A 127 1.92 10.61 4.42
N SER A 128 1.87 11.94 4.37
CA SER A 128 3.03 12.80 4.28
C SER A 128 4.01 12.66 5.45
N PHE A 129 3.55 12.03 6.52
CA PHE A 129 4.33 11.73 7.72
C PHE A 129 5.63 10.95 7.46
N VAL A 130 5.66 10.14 6.42
CA VAL A 130 6.84 9.32 6.12
C VAL A 130 7.98 10.11 5.50
N SER A 131 7.68 11.28 4.95
CA SER A 131 8.67 12.10 4.24
C SER A 131 9.46 13.06 5.12
N ASP A 132 8.93 13.41 6.31
CA ASP A 132 9.61 14.34 7.18
C ASP A 132 10.86 13.73 7.82
N PRO A 133 12.06 14.28 7.61
CA PRO A 133 13.30 13.76 8.17
C PRO A 133 13.45 13.96 9.67
N TRP A 134 12.72 14.93 10.24
CA TRP A 134 12.86 15.35 11.65
C TRP A 134 11.73 14.81 12.53
N GLU A 135 10.50 14.87 12.02
CA GLU A 135 9.30 14.45 12.73
C GLU A 135 8.68 13.16 12.14
N GLY A 136 9.27 12.64 11.07
CA GLY A 136 8.76 11.52 10.35
C GLY A 136 8.71 10.24 11.16
N PHE A 137 7.90 9.33 10.66
CA PHE A 137 7.75 8.00 11.23
C PHE A 137 9.08 7.22 11.16
N PRO A 138 9.58 6.67 12.25
CA PRO A 138 10.87 5.97 12.24
C PRO A 138 10.83 4.65 11.46
N GLY A 139 9.66 4.11 11.22
CA GLY A 139 9.38 2.81 10.60
C GLY A 139 8.57 1.94 11.54
N GLY A 140 7.87 0.95 10.95
CA GLY A 140 7.14 -0.06 11.73
C GLY A 140 8.09 -0.92 12.54
N GLU A 141 7.70 -1.26 13.77
CA GLU A 141 8.48 -2.11 14.66
C GLU A 141 8.14 -3.58 14.42
N LEU A 142 9.14 -4.38 14.11
CA LEU A 142 9.01 -5.84 14.00
C LEU A 142 9.16 -6.46 15.38
N MET A 143 8.28 -7.39 15.72
CA MET A 143 8.28 -8.02 17.04
C MET A 143 7.86 -9.49 16.98
N GLU A 144 8.27 -10.23 18.00
CA GLU A 144 7.88 -11.60 18.26
C GLU A 144 7.18 -11.69 19.61
N TYR A 145 6.00 -12.34 19.66
CA TYR A 145 5.25 -12.58 20.88
C TYR A 145 5.22 -14.06 21.19
N ASP A 146 5.55 -14.43 22.41
CA ASP A 146 5.45 -15.81 22.90
C ASP A 146 4.18 -15.98 23.76
N PRO A 147 3.15 -16.66 23.24
CA PRO A 147 1.91 -16.87 23.98
C PRO A 147 2.05 -17.66 25.28
N LYS A 148 3.08 -18.48 25.38
CA LYS A 148 3.32 -19.34 26.57
C LYS A 148 3.85 -18.55 27.76
N THR A 149 4.64 -17.54 27.47
CA THR A 149 5.31 -16.72 28.52
C THR A 149 4.74 -15.32 28.62
N GLY A 150 3.93 -14.89 27.64
CA GLY A 150 3.43 -13.51 27.52
C GLY A 150 4.52 -12.49 27.14
N LYS A 151 5.71 -12.95 26.79
CA LYS A 151 6.84 -12.07 26.49
C LYS A 151 6.80 -11.57 25.05
N VAL A 152 7.01 -10.27 24.88
CA VAL A 152 7.28 -9.63 23.59
C VAL A 152 8.77 -9.36 23.44
N GLU A 153 9.34 -9.68 22.30
CA GLU A 153 10.68 -9.33 21.91
C GLU A 153 10.63 -8.38 20.71
N LEU A 154 11.21 -7.19 20.86
CA LEU A 154 11.38 -6.24 19.75
C LEU A 154 12.56 -6.68 18.89
N LEU A 155 12.33 -6.85 17.60
CA LEU A 155 13.32 -7.28 16.63
C LEU A 155 13.93 -6.12 15.83
N GLY A 156 13.39 -4.90 16.03
CA GLY A 156 13.85 -3.67 15.41
C GLY A 156 12.98 -3.21 14.25
N ILE A 157 13.43 -2.18 13.55
CA ILE A 157 12.72 -1.54 12.44
C ILE A 157 13.23 -2.12 11.12
N PRO A 158 12.47 -3.00 10.43
CA PRO A 158 12.92 -3.67 9.23
C PRO A 158 13.05 -2.73 8.02
N ALA A 159 12.16 -1.76 7.93
CA ALA A 159 12.12 -0.77 6.87
C ALA A 159 12.12 0.63 7.49
N PRO A 160 13.30 1.23 7.71
CA PRO A 160 13.39 2.53 8.33
C PRO A 160 12.58 3.59 7.59
N ARG A 161 11.80 4.36 8.33
CA ARG A 161 10.90 5.42 7.84
C ARG A 161 9.81 4.93 6.87
N GLU A 162 9.46 3.66 6.94
CA GLU A 162 8.38 3.08 6.18
C GLU A 162 7.47 2.25 7.07
N SER A 163 6.18 2.38 6.87
CA SER A 163 5.19 1.48 7.45
C SER A 163 5.16 0.16 6.70
N ILE A 164 4.72 -0.89 7.36
CA ILE A 164 4.50 -2.20 6.73
C ILE A 164 2.99 -2.45 6.68
N TYR A 165 2.49 -2.80 5.52
CA TYR A 165 1.06 -3.00 5.32
C TYR A 165 0.64 -4.46 5.13
N GLY A 166 1.56 -5.34 4.98
CA GLY A 166 1.32 -6.77 4.92
C GLY A 166 2.55 -7.55 5.27
N GLY A 167 2.37 -8.70 5.93
CA GLY A 167 3.47 -9.56 6.28
C GLY A 167 3.06 -11.02 6.35
N VAL A 168 3.96 -11.94 5.95
CA VAL A 168 3.72 -13.38 6.01
C VAL A 168 4.99 -14.13 6.36
N TYR A 169 4.87 -15.08 7.27
CA TYR A 169 5.97 -15.99 7.62
C TYR A 169 6.02 -17.17 6.65
N SER A 170 7.22 -17.48 6.17
CA SER A 170 7.51 -18.64 5.34
C SER A 170 8.27 -19.69 6.16
N PRO A 171 7.68 -20.86 6.42
CA PRO A 171 8.36 -21.93 7.13
C PRO A 171 9.44 -22.61 6.29
N LYS A 172 9.41 -22.44 4.95
CA LYS A 172 10.36 -23.06 4.01
C LYS A 172 11.79 -22.57 4.24
N ASP A 173 11.96 -21.29 4.53
CA ASP A 173 13.25 -20.65 4.68
C ASP A 173 13.41 -19.85 5.98
N ASP A 174 12.51 -20.10 6.97
CA ASP A 174 12.46 -19.43 8.28
C ASP A 174 12.61 -17.91 8.15
N ALA A 175 11.77 -17.32 7.33
CA ALA A 175 11.82 -15.90 7.05
C ALA A 175 10.44 -15.25 7.10
N TYR A 176 10.42 -13.98 7.46
CA TYR A 176 9.21 -13.16 7.45
C TYR A 176 9.32 -12.13 6.32
N TYR A 177 8.34 -12.19 5.41
CA TYR A 177 8.26 -11.32 4.25
C TYR A 177 7.26 -10.20 4.49
N MET A 178 7.62 -8.97 4.11
CA MET A 178 6.85 -7.78 4.40
C MET A 178 6.74 -6.88 3.16
N LEU A 179 5.55 -6.30 2.96
CA LEU A 179 5.31 -5.27 1.96
C LEU A 179 5.35 -3.89 2.62
N GLY A 180 6.24 -3.04 2.12
CA GLY A 180 6.33 -1.66 2.52
C GLY A 180 5.09 -0.87 2.11
N TRP A 181 4.57 -0.11 3.06
CA TRP A 181 3.52 0.86 2.81
C TRP A 181 4.14 2.11 2.30
N MET A 182 3.81 2.30 1.15
CA MET A 182 3.84 3.31 0.12
C MET A 182 4.96 3.12 -0.87
N ARG A 183 6.15 2.68 -0.50
CA ARG A 183 7.23 2.43 -1.45
C ARG A 183 6.99 1.20 -2.30
N GLY A 184 6.15 0.28 -1.84
CA GLY A 184 5.94 -0.97 -2.53
C GLY A 184 7.18 -1.87 -2.61
N HIS A 185 8.12 -1.73 -1.67
CA HIS A 185 9.25 -2.63 -1.57
C HIS A 185 8.89 -3.91 -0.84
N LEU A 186 9.51 -5.00 -1.22
CA LEU A 186 9.45 -6.27 -0.50
C LEU A 186 10.67 -6.38 0.40
N TYR A 187 10.44 -6.65 1.67
CA TYR A 187 11.47 -6.87 2.68
C TYR A 187 11.44 -8.33 3.13
N ARG A 188 12.60 -8.88 3.42
CA ARG A 188 12.77 -10.23 4.00
C ARG A 188 13.55 -10.13 5.30
N TYR A 189 12.93 -10.55 6.39
CA TYR A 189 13.61 -10.74 7.67
C TYR A 189 13.96 -12.21 7.84
N ASP A 190 15.24 -12.49 7.97
CA ASP A 190 15.77 -13.82 8.28
C ASP A 190 15.68 -14.05 9.80
N CYS A 191 14.80 -14.96 10.23
CA CYS A 191 14.53 -15.19 11.65
C CYS A 191 15.74 -15.76 12.37
N LYS A 192 16.55 -16.57 11.70
CA LYS A 192 17.74 -17.18 12.26
C LYS A 192 18.90 -16.19 12.34
N ALA A 193 19.17 -15.47 11.24
CA ALA A 193 20.24 -14.49 11.17
C ALA A 193 19.89 -13.18 11.88
N ARG A 194 18.58 -12.93 12.14
CA ARG A 194 18.03 -11.70 12.74
C ARG A 194 18.41 -10.45 11.94
N LYS A 195 18.28 -10.55 10.63
CA LYS A 195 18.63 -9.48 9.69
C LYS A 195 17.54 -9.26 8.68
N CYS A 196 17.22 -8.01 8.45
CA CYS A 196 16.33 -7.61 7.38
C CYS A 196 17.12 -7.26 6.12
N ARG A 197 16.53 -7.62 4.97
CA ARG A 197 17.04 -7.32 3.65
C ARG A 197 15.92 -6.70 2.81
N ASP A 198 16.22 -5.60 2.17
CA ASP A 198 15.40 -5.01 1.13
C ASP A 198 15.60 -5.79 -0.17
N LEU A 199 14.56 -6.41 -0.69
CA LEU A 199 14.58 -7.21 -1.91
C LEU A 199 14.29 -6.36 -3.17
N GLY A 200 14.02 -5.07 -2.99
CA GLY A 200 13.71 -4.12 -4.04
C GLY A 200 12.23 -3.87 -4.24
N GLN A 201 11.94 -3.07 -5.25
CA GLN A 201 10.58 -2.64 -5.55
C GLN A 201 9.74 -3.81 -6.09
N ALA A 202 8.65 -4.09 -5.41
CA ALA A 202 7.70 -5.14 -5.71
C ALA A 202 6.41 -4.61 -6.34
N SER A 203 6.08 -3.35 -6.07
CA SER A 203 4.96 -2.61 -6.63
C SER A 203 5.36 -1.18 -6.95
N GLU A 204 4.71 -0.57 -7.91
CA GLU A 204 4.88 0.85 -8.25
C GLU A 204 4.44 1.80 -7.14
N TYR A 205 3.62 1.30 -6.23
CA TYR A 205 3.06 2.00 -5.11
C TYR A 205 2.60 0.98 -4.07
N ARG A 206 1.90 1.40 -3.04
CA ARG A 206 1.35 0.53 -2.00
C ARG A 206 0.59 -0.67 -2.58
N SER A 207 0.85 -1.83 -2.03
CA SER A 207 0.03 -3.02 -2.16
C SER A 207 -0.44 -3.45 -0.77
N TYR A 208 -1.62 -4.08 -0.70
CA TYR A 208 -2.28 -4.30 0.59
C TYR A 208 -2.10 -5.71 1.12
N ARG A 209 -1.91 -6.67 0.25
CA ARG A 209 -1.92 -8.08 0.64
C ARG A 209 -0.67 -8.80 0.18
N ILE A 210 -0.21 -9.66 1.05
CA ILE A 210 0.86 -10.61 0.81
C ILE A 210 0.45 -11.95 1.40
N VAL A 211 0.58 -13.02 0.65
CA VAL A 211 0.16 -14.36 1.07
C VAL A 211 1.21 -15.40 0.70
N LEU A 212 1.27 -16.46 1.48
CA LEU A 212 2.07 -17.63 1.15
C LEU A 212 1.23 -18.56 0.26
N GLY A 213 1.75 -18.88 -0.92
CA GLY A 213 1.11 -19.84 -1.81
C GLY A 213 1.31 -21.29 -1.35
N PRO A 214 0.52 -22.23 -1.89
CA PRO A 214 0.69 -23.66 -1.57
C PRO A 214 2.04 -24.22 -2.03
N ASP A 215 2.70 -23.58 -2.97
CA ASP A 215 4.06 -23.87 -3.43
C ASP A 215 5.16 -23.26 -2.53
N GLN A 216 4.76 -22.63 -1.43
CA GLN A 216 5.64 -21.94 -0.48
C GLN A 216 6.41 -20.76 -1.08
N ASN A 217 5.91 -20.17 -2.16
CA ASN A 217 6.33 -18.88 -2.66
C ASN A 217 5.41 -17.76 -2.14
N VAL A 218 5.91 -16.54 -2.18
CA VAL A 218 5.18 -15.39 -1.65
C VAL A 218 4.49 -14.65 -2.80
N TYR A 219 3.17 -14.45 -2.68
CA TYR A 219 2.34 -13.81 -3.69
C TYR A 219 1.79 -12.48 -3.20
N PHE A 220 1.76 -11.51 -4.08
CA PHE A 220 1.22 -10.17 -3.86
C PHE A 220 0.84 -9.55 -5.21
N SER A 221 0.28 -8.36 -5.22
CA SER A 221 0.05 -7.64 -6.48
C SER A 221 0.73 -6.29 -6.49
N THR A 222 0.93 -5.74 -7.67
CA THR A 222 1.21 -4.31 -7.82
C THR A 222 -0.07 -3.50 -7.59
N LYS A 223 0.06 -2.19 -7.41
CA LYS A 223 -1.09 -1.27 -7.31
C LYS A 223 -1.96 -1.31 -8.56
N SER A 224 -1.38 -1.53 -9.73
CA SER A 224 -2.09 -1.67 -11.01
C SER A 224 -2.69 -3.06 -11.24
N GLY A 225 -2.62 -3.95 -10.27
CA GLY A 225 -3.25 -5.27 -10.31
C GLY A 225 -2.43 -6.39 -10.95
N PHE A 226 -1.17 -6.18 -11.33
CA PHE A 226 -0.33 -7.27 -11.80
C PHE A 226 -0.02 -8.21 -10.65
N LEU A 227 -0.31 -9.49 -10.84
CA LEU A 227 0.03 -10.53 -9.88
C LEU A 227 1.53 -10.79 -9.92
N MET A 228 2.15 -10.71 -8.77
CA MET A 228 3.58 -10.87 -8.58
C MET A 228 3.86 -12.07 -7.68
N ARG A 229 5.03 -12.64 -7.84
CA ARG A 229 5.55 -13.71 -6.98
C ARG A 229 6.99 -13.41 -6.57
N TYR A 230 7.30 -13.59 -5.30
CA TYR A 230 8.67 -13.78 -4.90
C TYR A 230 8.96 -15.27 -4.86
N ASN A 231 9.85 -15.71 -5.74
CA ASN A 231 10.33 -17.08 -5.80
C ASN A 231 11.39 -17.28 -4.70
N VAL A 232 11.00 -17.98 -3.64
CA VAL A 232 11.85 -18.19 -2.45
C VAL A 232 13.12 -18.97 -2.79
N THR A 233 13.04 -19.89 -3.74
CA THR A 233 14.19 -20.71 -4.15
C THR A 233 15.19 -19.92 -5.03
N GLU A 234 14.67 -19.18 -6.00
CA GLU A 234 15.48 -18.39 -6.93
C GLU A 234 15.84 -17.00 -6.39
N GLN A 235 15.23 -16.61 -5.25
CA GLN A 235 15.41 -15.32 -4.57
C GLN A 235 15.18 -14.11 -5.49
N LYS A 236 14.12 -14.15 -6.28
CA LYS A 236 13.78 -13.06 -7.20
C LYS A 236 12.28 -12.73 -7.19
N ILE A 237 11.97 -11.47 -7.47
CA ILE A 237 10.62 -10.99 -7.74
C ILE A 237 10.28 -11.27 -9.21
N GLU A 238 9.14 -11.87 -9.47
CA GLU A 238 8.65 -12.25 -10.79
C GLU A 238 7.29 -11.64 -11.07
N ASP A 239 7.15 -11.03 -12.24
CA ASP A 239 5.85 -10.62 -12.78
C ASP A 239 5.22 -11.82 -13.49
N LEU A 240 4.06 -12.27 -13.01
CA LEU A 240 3.36 -13.46 -13.53
C LEU A 240 2.59 -13.20 -14.83
N LYS A 241 2.62 -11.95 -15.32
CA LYS A 241 1.99 -11.52 -16.57
C LYS A 241 0.46 -11.69 -16.63
N VAL A 242 -0.17 -11.72 -15.46
CA VAL A 242 -1.63 -11.71 -15.30
C VAL A 242 -2.03 -10.54 -14.42
N ARG A 243 -3.21 -10.00 -14.65
CA ARG A 243 -3.77 -8.88 -13.88
C ARG A 243 -5.09 -9.25 -13.24
N ILE A 244 -5.32 -8.77 -12.05
CA ILE A 244 -6.56 -8.97 -11.30
C ILE A 244 -7.64 -8.07 -11.91
N PRO A 245 -8.72 -8.64 -12.46
CA PRO A 245 -9.75 -7.88 -13.14
C PRO A 245 -10.61 -7.08 -12.17
N CYS A 246 -11.17 -5.98 -12.65
CA CYS A 246 -12.18 -5.18 -11.99
C CYS A 246 -13.34 -4.94 -12.95
N ASP A 247 -14.55 -5.23 -12.53
CA ASP A 247 -15.77 -5.05 -13.30
C ASP A 247 -16.52 -3.77 -12.95
N LYS A 248 -16.24 -3.23 -11.75
CA LYS A 248 -16.90 -2.05 -11.24
C LYS A 248 -15.98 -0.85 -11.36
N THR A 249 -16.50 0.13 -12.01
CA THR A 249 -15.86 1.43 -12.08
C THR A 249 -16.45 2.31 -10.98
N GLU A 250 -15.63 2.96 -10.19
CA GLU A 250 -16.10 4.17 -9.53
C GLU A 250 -16.71 5.07 -10.63
N LYS A 251 -17.84 5.73 -10.31
CA LYS A 251 -18.58 6.58 -11.25
C LYS A 251 -17.63 7.38 -12.15
N GLY A 252 -17.61 7.05 -13.45
CA GLY A 252 -16.77 7.72 -14.45
C GLY A 252 -15.33 7.21 -14.62
N LYS A 253 -14.90 6.15 -13.97
CA LYS A 253 -13.52 5.64 -14.09
C LYS A 253 -13.50 4.22 -14.63
N THR A 254 -12.91 4.05 -15.81
CA THR A 254 -12.63 2.74 -16.38
C THR A 254 -11.25 2.25 -15.94
N GLN A 255 -11.15 1.69 -14.75
CA GLN A 255 -9.98 0.89 -14.41
C GLN A 255 -10.39 -0.58 -14.45
N PRO A 256 -10.11 -1.30 -15.56
CA PRO A 256 -10.49 -2.70 -15.70
C PRO A 256 -9.71 -3.65 -14.79
N PHE A 257 -8.77 -3.12 -14.02
CA PHE A 257 -7.89 -3.86 -13.14
C PHE A 257 -7.70 -3.16 -11.80
N THR A 258 -7.48 -3.95 -10.76
CA THR A 258 -7.27 -3.46 -9.41
C THR A 258 -6.29 -4.34 -8.64
N TYR A 259 -5.66 -3.80 -7.60
CA TYR A 259 -4.76 -4.57 -6.75
C TYR A 259 -5.49 -5.63 -5.91
N MET A 260 -4.73 -6.61 -5.44
CA MET A 260 -5.21 -7.76 -4.69
C MET A 260 -5.90 -7.34 -3.39
N GLY A 261 -7.15 -7.76 -3.25
CA GLY A 261 -7.90 -7.75 -2.00
C GLY A 261 -7.66 -9.03 -1.19
N PRO A 262 -8.66 -9.58 -0.50
CA PRO A 262 -8.52 -10.86 0.18
C PRO A 262 -8.00 -11.94 -0.77
N CYS A 263 -7.05 -12.75 -0.31
CA CYS A 263 -6.47 -13.82 -1.08
C CYS A 263 -6.24 -15.04 -0.19
N ILE A 264 -6.74 -16.18 -0.62
CA ILE A 264 -6.68 -17.45 0.12
C ILE A 264 -6.36 -18.62 -0.81
N THR A 265 -5.76 -19.67 -0.24
CA THR A 265 -5.59 -20.94 -0.97
C THR A 265 -6.87 -21.75 -0.89
N GLY A 266 -7.42 -22.12 -2.04
CA GLY A 266 -8.57 -23.01 -2.13
C GLY A 266 -8.23 -24.50 -1.92
N PRO A 267 -9.26 -25.34 -1.73
CA PRO A 267 -9.07 -26.77 -1.50
C PRO A 267 -8.51 -27.52 -2.73
N ASP A 268 -8.57 -26.90 -3.89
CA ASP A 268 -8.00 -27.38 -5.16
C ASP A 268 -6.56 -26.89 -5.42
N GLY A 269 -5.97 -26.17 -4.47
CA GLY A 269 -4.60 -25.66 -4.57
C GLY A 269 -4.43 -24.40 -5.40
N ARG A 270 -5.54 -23.79 -5.88
CA ARG A 270 -5.50 -22.48 -6.54
C ARG A 270 -5.54 -21.34 -5.53
N LEU A 271 -5.00 -20.18 -5.91
CA LEU A 271 -5.15 -18.94 -5.16
C LEU A 271 -6.44 -18.25 -5.60
N TYR A 272 -7.34 -18.05 -4.67
CA TYR A 272 -8.59 -17.32 -4.87
C TYR A 272 -8.45 -15.91 -4.33
N THR A 273 -8.75 -14.91 -5.16
CA THR A 273 -8.65 -13.51 -4.77
C THR A 273 -9.74 -12.67 -5.42
N THR A 274 -10.10 -11.62 -4.75
CA THR A 274 -10.81 -10.50 -5.37
C THR A 274 -9.84 -9.35 -5.59
N GLY A 275 -10.19 -8.42 -6.47
CA GLY A 275 -9.54 -7.12 -6.43
C GLY A 275 -10.09 -6.27 -5.28
N ASN A 276 -9.36 -5.25 -4.89
CA ASN A 276 -9.90 -4.25 -3.99
C ASN A 276 -10.97 -3.42 -4.73
N TYR A 277 -12.07 -3.12 -4.06
CA TYR A 277 -13.23 -2.42 -4.63
C TYR A 277 -13.96 -3.14 -5.78
N THR A 278 -13.86 -4.46 -5.87
CA THR A 278 -14.63 -5.28 -6.80
C THR A 278 -15.19 -6.52 -6.11
N SER A 279 -16.27 -7.06 -6.66
CA SER A 279 -16.84 -8.33 -6.22
C SER A 279 -16.48 -9.52 -7.12
N LEU A 280 -15.68 -9.32 -8.18
CA LEU A 280 -15.22 -10.41 -9.02
C LEU A 280 -14.23 -11.32 -8.30
N LEU A 281 -14.62 -12.59 -8.17
CA LEU A 281 -13.73 -13.63 -7.70
C LEU A 281 -12.90 -14.16 -8.86
N SER A 282 -11.60 -14.18 -8.68
CA SER A 282 -10.64 -14.78 -9.60
C SER A 282 -9.89 -15.93 -8.94
N ALA A 283 -9.54 -16.94 -9.71
CA ALA A 283 -8.72 -18.08 -9.30
C ALA A 283 -7.45 -18.14 -10.14
N TYR A 284 -6.31 -18.09 -9.50
CA TYR A 284 -5.01 -18.25 -10.13
C TYR A 284 -4.49 -19.67 -9.91
N ASP A 285 -4.23 -20.37 -11.00
CA ASP A 285 -3.65 -21.70 -11.00
C ASP A 285 -2.12 -21.57 -11.08
N ILE A 286 -1.45 -21.89 -9.98
CA ILE A 286 0.00 -21.79 -9.86
C ILE A 286 0.78 -22.73 -10.78
N ASN A 287 0.16 -23.85 -11.20
CA ASN A 287 0.80 -24.85 -12.07
C ASN A 287 0.76 -24.44 -13.53
N THR A 288 -0.33 -23.81 -13.96
CA THR A 288 -0.52 -23.40 -15.35
C THR A 288 -0.23 -21.92 -15.62
N GLY A 289 -0.10 -21.11 -14.56
CA GLY A 289 0.10 -19.67 -14.65
C GLY A 289 -1.14 -18.90 -15.15
N LYS A 290 -2.33 -19.50 -15.10
CA LYS A 290 -3.56 -18.89 -15.62
C LYS A 290 -4.41 -18.31 -14.50
N LEU A 291 -4.90 -17.10 -14.72
CA LEU A 291 -5.94 -16.47 -13.91
C LEU A 291 -7.28 -16.61 -14.62
N GLN A 292 -8.30 -17.06 -13.92
CA GLN A 292 -9.65 -17.23 -14.42
C GLN A 292 -10.64 -16.49 -13.52
N ILE A 293 -11.60 -15.80 -14.12
CA ILE A 293 -12.75 -15.26 -13.39
C ILE A 293 -13.66 -16.42 -13.04
N VAL A 294 -13.98 -16.58 -11.76
CA VAL A 294 -14.89 -17.60 -11.24
C VAL A 294 -16.33 -17.10 -11.31
N GLY A 295 -16.55 -15.86 -10.91
CA GLY A 295 -17.86 -15.23 -10.95
C GLY A 295 -17.95 -14.01 -10.05
N ASP A 296 -19.14 -13.42 -9.99
CA ASP A 296 -19.44 -12.30 -9.09
C ASP A 296 -19.91 -12.84 -7.72
N LEU A 297 -19.25 -12.39 -6.68
CA LEU A 297 -19.56 -12.73 -5.29
C LEU A 297 -20.78 -11.99 -4.75
N ILE A 298 -21.22 -10.92 -5.42
CA ILE A 298 -22.37 -10.10 -5.03
C ILE A 298 -23.28 -9.98 -6.26
N PRO A 299 -24.10 -11.00 -6.54
CA PRO A 299 -24.99 -10.96 -7.69
C PRO A 299 -25.98 -9.78 -7.57
N ALA A 300 -26.17 -9.07 -8.68
CA ALA A 300 -26.98 -7.85 -8.73
C ALA A 300 -28.46 -8.07 -8.38
N ASP A 301 -28.95 -9.30 -8.51
CA ASP A 301 -30.36 -9.64 -8.37
C ASP A 301 -30.82 -9.76 -6.90
N ASP A 302 -29.90 -9.74 -5.92
CA ASP A 302 -30.24 -10.33 -4.65
C ASP A 302 -30.50 -9.33 -3.50
N LEU A 303 -30.09 -8.03 -3.55
CA LEU A 303 -30.24 -7.31 -2.28
C LEU A 303 -30.35 -5.82 -2.25
N ILE A 304 -29.73 -5.08 -3.11
CA ILE A 304 -29.60 -3.64 -2.93
C ILE A 304 -29.49 -3.01 -4.31
N ASP A 305 -30.22 -1.94 -4.53
CA ASP A 305 -30.06 -1.11 -5.70
C ASP A 305 -28.61 -0.62 -5.77
N MET A 306 -27.84 -1.21 -6.68
CA MET A 306 -26.37 -1.12 -6.70
C MET A 306 -25.88 0.11 -7.48
N GLU A 307 -26.78 0.91 -8.08
CA GLU A 307 -26.35 2.05 -8.91
C GLU A 307 -25.53 3.07 -8.15
N ASP A 308 -25.76 3.19 -6.83
CA ASP A 308 -25.05 4.15 -5.98
C ASP A 308 -24.17 3.48 -4.89
N GLN A 309 -23.93 2.17 -4.97
CA GLN A 309 -23.16 1.45 -3.96
C GLN A 309 -21.85 0.88 -4.50
N HIS A 310 -20.78 1.10 -3.76
CA HIS A 310 -19.53 0.40 -3.93
C HIS A 310 -19.49 -0.78 -2.96
N SER A 311 -19.80 -1.98 -3.43
CA SER A 311 -19.70 -3.18 -2.62
C SER A 311 -18.52 -4.03 -3.07
N PHE A 312 -17.76 -4.55 -2.09
CA PHE A 312 -16.67 -5.46 -2.33
C PHE A 312 -16.55 -6.48 -1.18
N VAL A 313 -15.78 -7.51 -1.42
CA VAL A 313 -15.53 -8.53 -0.39
C VAL A 313 -14.41 -8.07 0.50
N ALA A 314 -14.66 -8.04 1.80
CA ALA A 314 -13.71 -7.60 2.82
C ALA A 314 -12.88 -8.78 3.35
N GLY A 315 -13.53 -9.87 3.68
CA GLY A 315 -12.87 -11.08 4.16
C GLY A 315 -13.52 -12.34 3.62
N MET A 316 -12.73 -13.38 3.41
CA MET A 316 -13.21 -14.67 2.91
C MET A 316 -12.31 -15.81 3.39
N ASP A 317 -12.89 -17.00 3.58
CA ASP A 317 -12.17 -18.25 3.82
C ASP A 317 -13.00 -19.47 3.38
N PHE A 318 -12.35 -20.60 3.14
CA PHE A 318 -13.01 -21.88 2.88
C PHE A 318 -13.22 -22.64 4.18
N ASP A 319 -14.40 -23.23 4.32
CA ASP A 319 -14.63 -24.17 5.40
C ASP A 319 -13.97 -25.55 5.12
N LYS A 320 -14.15 -26.48 6.07
CA LYS A 320 -13.60 -27.85 5.95
C LYS A 320 -14.16 -28.65 4.76
N ASP A 321 -15.35 -28.29 4.31
CA ASP A 321 -16.07 -28.97 3.20
C ASP A 321 -15.78 -28.32 1.85
N GLY A 322 -14.94 -27.26 1.82
CA GLY A 322 -14.53 -26.53 0.65
C GLY A 322 -15.54 -25.51 0.16
N VAL A 323 -16.48 -25.12 0.99
CA VAL A 323 -17.42 -24.03 0.70
C VAL A 323 -16.76 -22.71 1.06
N LEU A 324 -16.81 -21.76 0.12
CA LEU A 324 -16.33 -20.38 0.35
C LEU A 324 -17.36 -19.63 1.19
N TRP A 325 -16.90 -19.04 2.30
CA TRP A 325 -17.64 -18.10 3.11
C TRP A 325 -16.99 -16.74 3.00
N TYR A 326 -17.79 -15.67 2.94
CA TYR A 326 -17.25 -14.32 2.83
C TYR A 326 -18.23 -13.27 3.33
N SER A 327 -17.66 -12.13 3.68
CA SER A 327 -18.39 -10.94 4.09
C SER A 327 -18.18 -9.81 3.11
N THR A 328 -19.18 -8.95 3.01
CA THR A 328 -19.12 -7.78 2.16
C THR A 328 -18.88 -6.51 2.97
N MET A 329 -18.27 -5.55 2.33
CA MET A 329 -18.28 -4.17 2.75
C MET A 329 -18.92 -3.33 1.67
N SER A 330 -19.76 -2.40 2.05
CA SER A 330 -20.41 -1.52 1.10
C SER A 330 -20.34 -0.07 1.58
N PHE A 331 -20.13 0.83 0.62
CA PHE A 331 -20.28 2.26 0.83
C PHE A 331 -21.43 2.77 -0.02
N ARG A 332 -22.14 3.73 0.48
CA ARG A 332 -23.09 4.50 -0.29
C ARG A 332 -22.73 5.98 -0.22
N VAL A 333 -22.72 6.65 -1.34
CA VAL A 333 -22.56 8.10 -1.41
C VAL A 333 -23.98 8.69 -1.57
N MET A 334 -24.41 9.51 -0.62
CA MET A 334 -25.68 10.22 -0.67
C MET A 334 -25.44 11.68 -0.29
N GLU A 335 -25.82 12.61 -1.17
CA GLU A 335 -25.74 14.05 -0.89
C GLU A 335 -24.37 14.48 -0.34
N ASP A 336 -23.30 14.02 -1.01
CA ASP A 336 -21.89 14.26 -0.64
C ASP A 336 -21.44 13.66 0.70
N GLU A 337 -22.27 12.85 1.34
CA GLU A 337 -21.90 12.10 2.54
C GLU A 337 -21.68 10.61 2.22
N HIS A 338 -20.60 10.06 2.75
CA HIS A 338 -20.28 8.63 2.59
C HIS A 338 -20.86 7.81 3.73
N TYR A 339 -21.59 6.79 3.38
CA TYR A 339 -22.27 5.95 4.34
C TYR A 339 -21.74 4.52 4.28
N LYS A 340 -21.48 3.90 5.43
CA LYS A 340 -21.21 2.49 5.52
C LYS A 340 -22.51 1.70 5.62
N VAL A 341 -22.61 0.68 4.79
CA VAL A 341 -23.72 -0.27 4.83
C VAL A 341 -23.29 -1.46 5.70
N PRO A 342 -24.16 -2.02 6.51
CA PRO A 342 -23.86 -3.24 7.26
C PRO A 342 -23.31 -4.35 6.38
N SER A 343 -22.31 -5.07 6.89
CA SER A 343 -21.76 -6.24 6.20
C SER A 343 -22.79 -7.33 6.06
N CYS A 344 -22.76 -7.99 4.92
CA CYS A 344 -23.58 -9.15 4.64
C CYS A 344 -22.72 -10.43 4.64
N LEU A 345 -23.31 -11.53 5.10
CA LEU A 345 -22.67 -12.84 5.05
C LEU A 345 -23.20 -13.65 3.87
N PHE A 346 -22.27 -14.20 3.13
CA PHE A 346 -22.53 -15.09 2.00
C PHE A 346 -21.76 -16.38 2.11
N ARG A 347 -22.22 -17.39 1.38
CA ARG A 347 -21.45 -18.61 1.10
C ARG A 347 -21.64 -19.09 -0.32
N TRP A 348 -20.65 -19.78 -0.86
CA TRP A 348 -20.70 -20.31 -2.21
C TRP A 348 -19.88 -21.59 -2.34
N ASP A 349 -20.52 -22.69 -2.77
CA ASP A 349 -19.84 -23.93 -3.15
C ASP A 349 -19.32 -23.78 -4.59
N ILE A 350 -18.19 -23.13 -4.72
CA ILE A 350 -17.63 -22.77 -6.06
C ILE A 350 -17.14 -24.00 -6.82
N LEU A 351 -16.79 -25.08 -6.14
CA LEU A 351 -16.30 -26.30 -6.79
C LEU A 351 -17.44 -27.13 -7.36
N LYS A 352 -18.61 -27.07 -6.76
CA LYS A 352 -19.83 -27.71 -7.30
C LYS A 352 -20.57 -26.82 -8.28
N GLY A 353 -20.19 -25.55 -8.41
CA GLY A 353 -20.87 -24.57 -9.22
C GLY A 353 -22.10 -23.95 -8.51
N GLY A 354 -22.98 -23.33 -9.28
CA GLY A 354 -24.13 -22.61 -8.74
C GLY A 354 -23.86 -21.13 -8.54
N LYS A 355 -24.66 -20.50 -7.68
CA LYS A 355 -24.56 -19.06 -7.37
C LYS A 355 -24.22 -18.85 -5.89
N PRO A 356 -23.64 -17.71 -5.53
CA PRO A 356 -23.53 -17.28 -4.14
C PRO A 356 -24.88 -17.32 -3.44
N GLU A 357 -24.89 -17.78 -2.20
CA GLU A 357 -26.07 -17.77 -1.33
C GLU A 357 -25.94 -16.62 -0.34
N PHE A 358 -26.85 -15.67 -0.40
CA PHE A 358 -27.01 -14.63 0.61
C PHE A 358 -27.64 -15.22 1.87
N LEU A 359 -27.00 -15.01 3.01
CA LEU A 359 -27.46 -15.53 4.28
C LEU A 359 -28.17 -14.49 5.12
N GLY A 360 -27.68 -13.24 5.13
CA GLY A 360 -28.24 -12.14 5.90
C GLY A 360 -27.19 -11.11 6.31
N LEU A 361 -27.54 -10.22 7.21
CA LEU A 361 -26.61 -9.27 7.79
C LEU A 361 -25.62 -9.98 8.70
N PHE A 362 -24.38 -9.51 8.71
CA PHE A 362 -23.33 -10.10 9.52
C PHE A 362 -23.31 -9.44 10.90
N GLY A 363 -24.10 -9.98 11.80
CA GLY A 363 -24.27 -9.44 13.13
C GLY A 363 -25.40 -10.11 13.90
N THR A 364 -25.60 -9.66 15.12
CA THR A 364 -26.68 -10.05 16.02
C THR A 364 -27.57 -8.86 16.32
N GLU A 365 -28.61 -9.05 17.12
CA GLU A 365 -29.44 -7.96 17.65
C GLU A 365 -28.63 -6.91 18.42
N THR A 366 -27.48 -7.31 18.98
CA THR A 366 -26.62 -6.42 19.76
C THR A 366 -25.87 -5.46 18.86
N ARG A 367 -25.22 -6.00 17.80
CA ARG A 367 -24.44 -5.20 16.85
C ARG A 367 -24.33 -5.90 15.51
N VAL A 368 -24.44 -5.13 14.45
CA VAL A 368 -24.13 -5.55 13.08
C VAL A 368 -22.74 -5.01 12.71
N GLN A 369 -21.90 -5.84 12.14
CA GLN A 369 -20.59 -5.40 11.68
C GLN A 369 -20.73 -4.60 10.38
N THR A 370 -19.86 -3.61 10.18
CA THR A 370 -19.88 -2.76 8.98
C THR A 370 -18.71 -3.04 8.05
N TYR A 371 -17.63 -3.58 8.59
CA TYR A 371 -16.45 -3.97 7.85
C TYR A 371 -15.73 -5.11 8.55
N THR A 372 -15.33 -6.13 7.81
CA THR A 372 -14.83 -7.38 8.39
C THR A 372 -13.61 -7.86 7.61
N ASP A 373 -12.52 -7.12 7.73
CA ASP A 373 -11.25 -7.48 7.08
C ASP A 373 -10.64 -8.77 7.67
N SER A 374 -10.85 -8.97 8.96
CA SER A 374 -10.40 -10.15 9.70
C SER A 374 -11.50 -11.21 9.72
N PHE A 375 -11.39 -12.16 8.79
CA PHE A 375 -12.35 -13.23 8.57
C PHE A 375 -11.61 -14.56 8.40
N ILE A 376 -11.86 -15.51 9.29
CA ILE A 376 -11.06 -16.73 9.40
C ILE A 376 -11.92 -17.91 9.83
N ILE A 377 -11.70 -19.09 9.28
CA ILE A 377 -12.40 -20.31 9.67
C ILE A 377 -11.45 -21.31 10.32
N ASP A 378 -11.72 -21.65 11.57
CA ASP A 378 -11.11 -22.83 12.21
C ASP A 378 -11.72 -24.10 11.63
N LYS A 379 -11.05 -24.65 10.61
CA LYS A 379 -11.51 -25.86 9.91
C LYS A 379 -11.52 -27.10 10.79
N LYS A 380 -10.70 -27.13 11.86
CA LYS A 380 -10.65 -28.25 12.80
C LYS A 380 -11.86 -28.27 13.74
N ARG A 381 -12.31 -27.07 14.16
CA ARG A 381 -13.41 -26.88 15.12
C ARG A 381 -14.71 -26.46 14.49
N ASP A 382 -14.69 -26.17 13.19
CA ASP A 382 -15.84 -25.73 12.41
C ASP A 382 -16.42 -24.40 12.92
N ILE A 383 -15.53 -23.45 13.24
CA ILE A 383 -15.92 -22.15 13.77
C ILE A 383 -15.42 -21.05 12.81
N LEU A 384 -16.34 -20.20 12.39
CA LEU A 384 -16.02 -18.97 11.66
C LEU A 384 -15.85 -17.85 12.66
N TYR A 385 -14.75 -17.13 12.55
CA TYR A 385 -14.46 -15.91 13.29
C TYR A 385 -14.43 -14.69 12.37
N SER A 386 -14.97 -13.60 12.86
CA SER A 386 -14.82 -12.29 12.25
C SER A 386 -14.59 -11.24 13.32
N VAL A 387 -13.67 -10.35 13.08
CA VAL A 387 -13.45 -9.18 13.95
C VAL A 387 -13.68 -7.91 13.14
N SER A 388 -14.51 -7.02 13.68
CA SER A 388 -14.97 -5.86 12.96
C SER A 388 -13.97 -4.72 12.94
N THR A 389 -14.05 -3.93 11.88
CA THR A 389 -13.44 -2.60 11.77
C THR A 389 -14.56 -1.59 11.69
N ASN A 390 -14.81 -0.88 12.79
CA ASN A 390 -15.96 -0.01 12.91
C ASN A 390 -15.69 1.47 12.58
N HIS A 391 -14.47 1.80 12.27
CA HIS A 391 -13.92 3.12 11.92
C HIS A 391 -14.31 4.26 12.86
N SER A 392 -15.55 4.48 13.18
CA SER A 392 -15.98 5.63 14.00
C SER A 392 -16.99 5.27 15.06
N TYR A 393 -17.31 3.98 15.19
CA TYR A 393 -18.43 3.55 16.02
C TYR A 393 -18.09 2.99 17.36
N GLY A 394 -16.86 2.89 17.66
CA GLY A 394 -16.39 2.28 18.87
C GLY A 394 -15.59 1.02 18.61
N SER A 395 -15.29 0.34 19.68
CA SER A 395 -14.35 -0.77 19.75
C SER A 395 -14.70 -1.92 18.80
N PRO A 396 -13.70 -2.67 18.32
CA PRO A 396 -13.92 -3.89 17.57
C PRO A 396 -14.78 -4.89 18.35
N ASP A 397 -15.54 -5.68 17.62
CA ASP A 397 -16.26 -6.81 18.17
C ASP A 397 -15.91 -8.10 17.42
N VAL A 398 -15.83 -9.18 18.17
CA VAL A 398 -15.64 -10.52 17.65
C VAL A 398 -16.99 -11.19 17.47
N ILE A 399 -17.24 -11.73 16.28
CA ILE A 399 -18.32 -12.67 16.02
C ILE A 399 -17.71 -14.05 15.79
N ALA A 400 -18.22 -15.05 16.50
CA ALA A 400 -17.84 -16.44 16.33
C ALA A 400 -19.09 -17.29 16.03
N ILE A 401 -19.08 -18.00 14.90
CA ILE A 401 -20.19 -18.82 14.43
C ILE A 401 -19.77 -20.29 14.44
N ASP A 402 -20.48 -21.12 15.20
CA ASP A 402 -20.34 -22.56 15.13
C ASP A 402 -21.03 -23.09 13.86
N LEU A 403 -20.25 -23.35 12.82
CA LEU A 403 -20.74 -23.77 11.51
C LEU A 403 -21.44 -25.13 11.57
N SER A 404 -21.09 -25.98 12.53
CA SER A 404 -21.76 -27.27 12.74
C SER A 404 -23.23 -27.12 13.18
N LYS A 405 -23.54 -25.99 13.81
CA LYS A 405 -24.88 -25.60 14.24
C LYS A 405 -25.57 -24.68 13.25
N PHE A 406 -24.84 -24.21 12.25
CA PHE A 406 -25.39 -23.29 11.27
C PHE A 406 -26.51 -23.98 10.48
N ARG A 407 -27.67 -23.33 10.44
CA ARG A 407 -28.84 -23.72 9.67
C ARG A 407 -29.39 -22.51 8.92
N LYS A 408 -29.94 -22.70 7.75
CA LYS A 408 -30.52 -21.61 6.95
C LYS A 408 -31.57 -20.79 7.69
N ASN A 409 -32.31 -21.44 8.63
CA ASN A 409 -33.33 -20.80 9.43
C ASN A 409 -32.81 -20.11 10.72
N MET A 410 -31.49 -20.02 10.91
CA MET A 410 -30.91 -19.21 12.00
C MET A 410 -31.07 -17.72 11.77
N TYR A 411 -31.37 -17.32 10.55
CA TYR A 411 -31.71 -15.95 10.24
C TYR A 411 -33.21 -15.75 10.44
N GLU A 412 -33.56 -14.93 11.42
CA GLU A 412 -34.95 -14.49 11.64
C GLU A 412 -35.29 -13.35 10.69
N ARG A 413 -36.42 -13.52 9.97
CA ARG A 413 -36.96 -12.47 9.11
C ARG A 413 -37.65 -11.40 9.93
N GLY A 414 -37.56 -10.15 9.53
CA GLY A 414 -38.36 -9.05 10.05
C GLY A 414 -37.90 -8.50 11.41
N VAL A 415 -36.71 -8.88 11.91
CA VAL A 415 -36.10 -8.20 13.04
C VAL A 415 -35.57 -6.85 12.57
N GLN A 416 -36.26 -5.80 12.94
CA GLN A 416 -35.70 -4.45 12.78
C GLN A 416 -34.55 -4.30 13.77
N CYS A 417 -33.34 -4.24 13.26
CA CYS A 417 -32.20 -3.80 14.07
C CYS A 417 -32.42 -2.32 14.40
N ARG A 418 -32.82 -2.04 15.62
CA ARG A 418 -33.15 -0.68 16.08
C ARG A 418 -31.96 0.26 16.02
N ASP A 419 -30.76 -0.29 15.99
CA ASP A 419 -29.48 0.41 16.04
C ASP A 419 -28.60 0.15 14.84
N MET A 420 -29.19 -0.11 13.67
CA MET A 420 -28.46 -0.04 12.40
C MET A 420 -28.12 1.42 12.08
N LEU A 421 -27.59 2.06 13.09
CA LEU A 421 -27.09 3.41 13.03
C LEU A 421 -25.63 3.31 12.75
N VAL A 422 -25.28 3.69 11.56
CA VAL A 422 -23.91 3.76 11.17
C VAL A 422 -23.60 5.22 10.87
N TYR A 423 -23.52 6.02 11.91
CA TYR A 423 -22.94 7.34 11.81
C TYR A 423 -21.48 7.28 12.26
N ALA A 424 -20.63 7.89 11.50
CA ALA A 424 -19.22 8.05 11.77
C ALA A 424 -18.90 9.53 12.06
N PRO A 425 -19.14 10.04 13.29
CA PRO A 425 -18.66 11.36 13.64
C PRO A 425 -17.14 11.36 13.55
N GLY A 426 -16.58 12.26 12.77
CA GLY A 426 -15.15 12.27 12.47
C GLY A 426 -14.78 11.64 11.11
N TYR A 427 -15.69 10.91 10.49
CA TYR A 427 -15.51 10.46 9.12
C TYR A 427 -15.61 11.63 8.14
N GLU A 428 -16.38 12.64 8.48
CA GLU A 428 -16.46 13.92 7.77
C GLU A 428 -15.10 14.64 7.70
N GLU A 429 -14.28 14.51 8.73
CA GLU A 429 -12.88 15.02 8.69
C GLU A 429 -11.97 14.16 7.83
N TYR A 430 -12.40 12.95 7.48
CA TYR A 430 -11.58 11.89 6.88
C TYR A 430 -12.02 11.45 5.50
N HIS A 431 -13.02 12.06 4.89
CA HIS A 431 -13.31 11.87 3.48
C HIS A 431 -12.72 12.99 2.62
N PRO A 432 -11.39 13.04 2.52
CA PRO A 432 -10.73 13.91 1.60
C PRO A 432 -10.87 13.46 0.15
N PHE A 433 -11.36 12.23 -0.11
CA PHE A 433 -11.15 11.62 -1.41
C PHE A 433 -12.12 12.05 -2.52
N ALA A 434 -13.38 12.33 -2.24
CA ALA A 434 -14.31 12.76 -3.28
C ALA A 434 -14.31 14.28 -3.49
N GLU A 435 -14.34 15.06 -2.42
CA GLU A 435 -14.39 16.52 -2.49
C GLU A 435 -13.03 17.18 -2.71
N HIS A 436 -11.96 16.54 -2.25
CA HIS A 436 -10.63 17.15 -2.24
C HIS A 436 -9.76 16.82 -3.46
N TRP A 437 -10.22 15.98 -4.40
CA TRP A 437 -9.43 15.74 -5.61
C TRP A 437 -9.20 17.01 -6.43
N GLN A 438 -10.19 17.89 -6.50
CA GLN A 438 -9.99 19.20 -7.14
C GLN A 438 -9.01 20.07 -6.34
N ASP A 439 -9.12 20.03 -5.02
CA ASP A 439 -8.20 20.73 -4.11
C ASP A 439 -6.81 20.12 -4.17
N ILE A 440 -6.69 18.79 -4.28
CA ILE A 440 -5.41 18.09 -4.46
C ILE A 440 -4.80 18.48 -5.81
N LYS A 441 -5.57 18.52 -6.89
CA LYS A 441 -5.11 19.01 -8.20
C LYS A 441 -4.56 20.41 -8.09
N ILE A 442 -5.29 21.33 -7.46
CA ILE A 442 -4.86 22.72 -7.28
C ILE A 442 -3.61 22.80 -6.39
N LYS A 443 -3.55 22.02 -5.33
CA LYS A 443 -2.42 22.02 -4.40
C LYS A 443 -1.19 21.37 -4.99
N ILE A 444 -1.33 20.25 -5.70
CA ILE A 444 -0.24 19.62 -6.46
C ILE A 444 0.24 20.57 -7.56
N ALA A 445 -0.67 21.21 -8.29
CA ALA A 445 -0.31 22.23 -9.27
C ALA A 445 0.41 23.42 -8.63
N LYS A 446 -0.02 23.89 -7.46
CA LYS A 446 0.67 24.94 -6.70
C LYS A 446 2.05 24.50 -6.20
N TYR A 447 2.19 23.24 -5.78
CA TYR A 447 3.48 22.70 -5.37
C TYR A 447 4.41 22.47 -6.55
N SER A 448 3.90 22.01 -7.68
CA SER A 448 4.66 21.96 -8.94
C SER A 448 5.09 23.35 -9.38
N ALA A 449 4.28 24.39 -9.09
CA ALA A 449 4.64 25.79 -9.34
C ALA A 449 5.80 26.28 -8.45
N ASN A 450 6.08 25.64 -7.30
CA ASN A 450 7.26 25.92 -6.50
C ASN A 450 8.57 25.48 -7.16
N LEU A 451 8.51 24.73 -8.26
CA LEU A 451 9.69 24.37 -9.04
C LEU A 451 10.41 25.56 -9.67
N LYS A 452 9.99 26.79 -9.43
CA LYS A 452 10.51 27.99 -10.12
C LYS A 452 10.59 27.77 -11.63
N ALA A 453 9.63 27.05 -12.16
CA ALA A 453 9.47 26.82 -13.58
C ALA A 453 8.37 27.72 -14.12
N GLU A 454 8.61 28.34 -15.26
CA GLU A 454 7.56 29.07 -15.96
C GLU A 454 6.52 28.15 -16.57
N HIS A 455 6.93 26.94 -16.92
CA HIS A 455 6.09 25.95 -17.56
C HIS A 455 6.66 24.54 -17.37
N ILE A 456 5.76 23.56 -17.20
CA ILE A 456 6.08 22.12 -17.13
C ILE A 456 5.27 21.42 -18.20
N SER A 457 5.96 20.71 -19.10
CA SER A 457 5.34 19.89 -20.14
C SER A 457 5.57 18.41 -19.85
N PRO A 458 4.56 17.67 -19.37
CA PRO A 458 4.68 16.24 -19.20
C PRO A 458 4.57 15.52 -20.55
N VAL A 459 5.47 14.58 -20.80
CA VAL A 459 5.45 13.67 -21.93
C VAL A 459 5.24 12.26 -21.44
N ARG A 460 4.06 11.69 -21.72
CA ARG A 460 3.64 10.38 -21.25
C ARG A 460 4.26 9.27 -22.10
N LEU A 461 5.26 8.58 -21.58
CA LEU A 461 5.87 7.45 -22.29
C LEU A 461 5.00 6.19 -22.21
N TRP A 462 4.25 6.00 -21.12
CA TRP A 462 3.43 4.80 -20.94
C TRP A 462 2.37 4.64 -22.02
N ASP A 463 1.87 5.73 -22.60
CA ASP A 463 0.85 5.70 -23.67
C ASP A 463 1.34 4.97 -24.94
N ARG A 464 2.64 4.69 -25.03
CA ARG A 464 3.29 4.08 -26.19
C ARG A 464 3.53 2.59 -26.04
N PHE A 465 3.19 2.02 -24.90
CA PHE A 465 3.39 0.61 -24.62
C PHE A 465 2.06 -0.06 -24.29
N SER A 466 1.93 -1.34 -24.66
CA SER A 466 0.80 -2.16 -24.24
C SER A 466 0.85 -2.42 -22.72
N ASP A 467 -0.28 -2.81 -22.14
CA ASP A 467 -0.38 -3.12 -20.70
C ASP A 467 0.66 -4.15 -20.24
N GLY A 468 0.98 -5.14 -21.09
CA GLY A 468 1.99 -6.16 -20.77
C GLY A 468 3.43 -5.63 -20.77
N ASP A 469 3.66 -4.52 -21.46
CA ASP A 469 4.98 -3.94 -21.72
C ASP A 469 5.18 -2.55 -21.12
N ILE A 470 4.20 -2.07 -20.37
CA ILE A 470 4.18 -0.72 -19.80
C ILE A 470 5.41 -0.36 -18.96
N LEU A 471 6.06 -1.36 -18.35
CA LEU A 471 7.31 -1.19 -17.60
C LEU A 471 8.48 -0.76 -18.51
N ASN A 472 8.37 -0.93 -19.82
CA ASN A 472 9.37 -0.43 -20.76
C ASN A 472 9.33 1.10 -20.91
N ALA A 473 8.32 1.76 -20.34
CA ALA A 473 8.29 3.22 -20.25
C ALA A 473 9.24 3.78 -19.15
N ALA A 474 9.73 2.96 -18.23
CA ALA A 474 10.57 3.39 -17.11
C ALA A 474 11.84 4.10 -17.57
N VAL A 475 11.96 5.40 -17.29
CA VAL A 475 13.12 6.20 -17.69
C VAL A 475 14.36 5.77 -16.91
N LYS A 476 15.47 5.60 -17.63
CA LYS A 476 16.78 5.18 -17.09
C LYS A 476 17.85 6.27 -17.18
N GLY A 477 17.74 7.11 -18.17
CA GLY A 477 18.72 8.19 -18.38
C GLY A 477 18.19 9.23 -19.34
N LEU A 478 18.67 10.48 -19.19
CA LEU A 478 18.31 11.63 -19.98
C LEU A 478 19.56 12.44 -20.33
N ARG A 479 19.55 13.04 -21.52
CA ARG A 479 20.49 14.09 -21.89
C ARG A 479 19.83 15.12 -22.80
N PHE A 480 20.27 16.35 -22.78
CA PHE A 480 19.95 17.32 -23.81
C PHE A 480 20.94 17.20 -24.97
N LYS A 481 20.40 17.06 -26.17
CA LYS A 481 21.18 17.16 -27.41
C LYS A 481 21.43 18.62 -27.81
N ASP A 482 20.43 19.44 -27.58
CA ASP A 482 20.44 20.89 -27.74
C ASP A 482 19.45 21.52 -26.74
N CYS A 483 19.20 22.80 -26.78
CA CYS A 483 18.34 23.50 -25.81
C CYS A 483 16.86 23.08 -25.85
N ARG A 484 16.42 22.35 -26.88
CA ARG A 484 15.01 21.96 -27.07
C ARG A 484 14.79 20.48 -27.32
N THR A 485 15.87 19.74 -27.51
CA THR A 485 15.81 18.29 -27.81
C THR A 485 16.40 17.51 -26.67
N VAL A 486 15.57 16.64 -26.08
CA VAL A 486 15.96 15.68 -25.05
C VAL A 486 16.01 14.29 -25.67
N GLU A 487 17.11 13.61 -25.49
CA GLU A 487 17.27 12.19 -25.79
C GLU A 487 17.27 11.39 -24.49
N GLY A 488 16.71 10.19 -24.52
CA GLY A 488 16.65 9.36 -23.34
C GLY A 488 16.62 7.87 -23.63
N ILE A 489 16.88 7.12 -22.57
CA ILE A 489 16.73 5.66 -22.53
C ILE A 489 15.63 5.33 -21.54
N CYS A 490 14.68 4.51 -21.97
CA CYS A 490 13.68 3.89 -21.10
C CYS A 490 13.68 2.37 -21.29
N GLY A 491 13.08 1.65 -20.37
CA GLY A 491 12.94 0.19 -20.48
C GLY A 491 13.07 -0.56 -19.16
N SER A 492 12.70 -1.83 -19.20
CA SER A 492 12.92 -2.77 -18.10
C SER A 492 13.80 -3.95 -18.54
N LYS A 493 13.28 -4.86 -19.35
CA LYS A 493 14.02 -6.00 -19.93
C LYS A 493 14.68 -5.62 -21.24
N GLU A 494 13.97 -4.83 -22.04
CA GLU A 494 14.46 -4.25 -23.28
C GLU A 494 14.64 -2.76 -23.12
N LEU A 495 15.64 -2.19 -23.74
CA LEU A 495 15.93 -0.77 -23.69
C LEU A 495 15.48 -0.09 -24.99
N PHE A 496 14.84 1.05 -24.83
CA PHE A 496 14.33 1.87 -25.90
C PHE A 496 14.99 3.24 -25.84
N PHE A 497 15.38 3.73 -27.00
CA PHE A 497 15.81 5.10 -27.21
C PHE A 497 14.62 5.95 -27.59
N PHE A 498 14.52 7.15 -27.04
CA PHE A 498 13.48 8.10 -27.38
C PHE A 498 14.02 9.53 -27.57
N VAL A 499 13.30 10.30 -28.36
CA VAL A 499 13.59 11.72 -28.58
C VAL A 499 12.34 12.54 -28.30
N ILE A 500 12.49 13.57 -27.47
CA ILE A 500 11.48 14.60 -27.21
C ILE A 500 12.00 15.93 -27.74
N LYS A 501 11.26 16.50 -28.67
CA LYS A 501 11.57 17.81 -29.25
C LYS A 501 10.43 18.78 -28.99
N ASP A 502 10.75 19.95 -28.43
CA ASP A 502 9.76 20.96 -28.05
C ASP A 502 8.60 20.43 -27.22
N GLY A 503 8.87 19.46 -26.29
CA GLY A 503 7.87 18.83 -25.43
C GLY A 503 7.03 17.73 -26.10
N ILE A 504 7.36 17.33 -27.33
CA ILE A 504 6.66 16.30 -28.09
C ILE A 504 7.57 15.10 -28.31
N LEU A 505 7.06 13.88 -28.01
CA LEU A 505 7.76 12.63 -28.32
C LEU A 505 7.76 12.40 -29.84
N THR A 506 8.95 12.49 -30.45
CA THR A 506 9.12 12.39 -31.91
C THR A 506 9.68 11.06 -32.36
N GLU A 507 10.38 10.34 -31.49
CA GLU A 507 10.98 9.02 -31.79
C GLU A 507 10.90 8.12 -30.57
N LEU A 508 10.60 6.83 -30.80
CA LEU A 508 10.69 5.77 -29.79
C LEU A 508 10.97 4.46 -30.53
N ARG A 509 12.09 3.82 -30.24
CA ARG A 509 12.54 2.56 -30.87
C ARG A 509 13.51 1.80 -29.95
N PRO A 510 13.81 0.54 -30.26
CA PRO A 510 14.87 -0.18 -29.56
C PRO A 510 16.18 0.60 -29.56
N ALA A 511 16.83 0.65 -28.41
CA ALA A 511 18.10 1.38 -28.26
C ALA A 511 19.29 0.58 -28.81
N THR A 512 20.24 1.27 -29.40
CA THR A 512 21.55 0.68 -29.72
C THR A 512 22.47 0.68 -28.52
N ALA A 513 23.51 -0.16 -28.55
CA ALA A 513 24.53 -0.20 -27.50
C ALA A 513 25.25 1.15 -27.36
N SER A 514 25.50 1.86 -28.48
CA SER A 514 26.12 3.18 -28.44
C SER A 514 25.26 4.20 -27.71
N GLU A 515 23.98 4.30 -28.06
CA GLU A 515 23.04 5.23 -27.42
C GLU A 515 22.90 4.93 -25.93
N THR A 516 22.82 3.64 -25.57
CA THR A 516 22.75 3.23 -24.17
C THR A 516 23.98 3.69 -23.40
N ASN A 517 25.17 3.46 -23.93
CA ASN A 517 26.43 3.87 -23.29
C ASN A 517 26.62 5.39 -23.22
N ASP A 518 26.09 6.11 -24.20
CA ASP A 518 26.21 7.56 -24.29
C ASP A 518 25.26 8.30 -23.32
N ILE A 519 24.10 7.69 -22.98
CA ILE A 519 23.05 8.34 -22.19
C ILE A 519 23.02 7.84 -20.75
N LEU A 520 23.24 6.54 -20.54
CA LEU A 520 23.24 6.01 -19.19
C LEU A 520 24.52 6.40 -18.45
N LYS A 521 24.33 7.02 -17.30
CA LYS A 521 25.45 7.35 -16.41
C LYS A 521 26.01 6.08 -15.79
N PRO A 522 27.34 5.91 -15.71
CA PRO A 522 27.94 4.77 -15.04
C PRO A 522 27.60 4.80 -13.55
N LYS A 523 27.45 3.61 -12.94
CA LYS A 523 27.27 3.52 -11.50
C LYS A 523 28.52 4.07 -10.80
N PRO A 524 28.39 5.01 -9.88
CA PRO A 524 29.51 5.54 -9.12
C PRO A 524 30.22 4.47 -8.31
N ALA A 525 31.52 4.67 -8.08
CA ALA A 525 32.30 3.82 -7.19
C ALA A 525 31.82 3.97 -5.74
N ALA A 526 31.88 2.88 -4.97
CA ALA A 526 31.65 2.94 -3.53
C ALA A 526 32.68 3.86 -2.87
N ARG A 527 32.25 4.62 -1.87
CA ARG A 527 33.10 5.56 -1.13
C ARG A 527 32.79 5.47 0.36
N ASP A 528 33.84 5.53 1.16
CA ASP A 528 33.72 5.54 2.62
C ASP A 528 33.33 6.93 3.15
N GLY A 529 32.77 6.96 4.34
CA GLY A 529 32.47 8.21 5.05
C GLY A 529 31.28 8.99 4.51
N MET A 530 30.40 8.36 3.72
CA MET A 530 29.19 8.99 3.23
C MET A 530 28.20 9.26 4.36
N PRO A 531 27.50 10.42 4.32
CA PRO A 531 26.49 10.73 5.32
C PRO A 531 25.30 9.77 5.19
N HIS A 532 24.77 9.40 6.35
CA HIS A 532 23.58 8.55 6.48
C HIS A 532 22.89 8.85 7.81
N TYR A 533 21.64 8.43 7.96
CA TYR A 533 20.98 8.52 9.26
C TYR A 533 21.59 7.55 10.26
N PRO A 534 21.65 7.90 11.55
CA PRO A 534 22.14 7.00 12.57
C PRO A 534 21.50 5.60 12.49
N GLY A 535 22.33 4.56 12.57
CA GLY A 535 21.87 3.18 12.47
C GLY A 535 21.64 2.65 11.04
N ARG A 536 21.84 3.47 10.01
CA ARG A 536 21.59 3.11 8.62
C ARG A 536 22.85 3.05 7.75
N GLN A 537 23.94 2.57 8.28
CA GLN A 537 25.23 2.48 7.53
C GLN A 537 25.11 1.78 6.18
N TRP A 538 24.22 0.79 6.07
CA TRP A 538 23.95 0.07 4.83
C TRP A 538 23.31 0.94 3.72
N ARG A 539 22.87 2.16 4.02
CA ARG A 539 22.38 3.16 3.07
C ARG A 539 23.37 4.28 2.76
N ALA A 540 24.61 4.17 3.19
CA ALA A 540 25.67 5.12 2.87
C ALA A 540 26.22 4.97 1.44
N ASP A 541 25.75 4.00 0.67
CA ASP A 541 26.16 3.80 -0.72
C ASP A 541 25.91 5.02 -1.59
N VAL A 542 26.90 5.37 -2.43
CA VAL A 542 26.74 6.39 -3.45
C VAL A 542 25.85 5.87 -4.57
N THR A 543 24.84 6.63 -4.92
CA THR A 543 23.83 6.28 -5.93
C THR A 543 24.01 7.02 -7.25
N CYS A 544 24.49 8.26 -7.17
CA CYS A 544 24.73 9.11 -8.33
C CYS A 544 25.80 10.15 -8.02
N GLU A 545 26.41 10.71 -9.07
CA GLU A 545 27.37 11.80 -8.94
C GLU A 545 27.33 12.76 -10.13
N CYS A 546 27.73 13.99 -9.92
CA CYS A 546 27.95 14.96 -10.97
C CYS A 546 29.17 15.85 -10.67
N ARG A 547 29.75 16.43 -11.71
CA ARG A 547 30.87 17.37 -11.57
C ARG A 547 30.41 18.63 -10.83
N TRP A 548 31.33 19.20 -10.06
CA TRP A 548 31.09 20.46 -9.34
C TRP A 548 32.23 21.44 -9.53
N THR A 549 32.10 22.63 -8.96
CA THR A 549 33.10 23.68 -8.99
C THR A 549 34.44 23.21 -8.39
N ASP A 550 35.55 23.80 -8.87
CA ASP A 550 36.91 23.58 -8.34
C ASP A 550 37.40 22.11 -8.35
N GLY A 551 36.90 21.33 -9.32
CA GLY A 551 37.26 19.93 -9.46
C GLY A 551 36.65 18.99 -8.41
N ALA A 552 35.74 19.51 -7.59
CA ALA A 552 34.94 18.69 -6.67
C ALA A 552 33.85 17.91 -7.43
N VAL A 553 33.24 16.93 -6.75
CA VAL A 553 32.05 16.22 -7.20
C VAL A 553 30.95 16.33 -6.15
N LEU A 554 29.71 16.43 -6.59
CA LEU A 554 28.54 16.21 -5.76
C LEU A 554 28.11 14.76 -5.89
N VAL A 555 27.78 14.13 -4.79
CA VAL A 555 27.33 12.74 -4.73
C VAL A 555 26.03 12.64 -3.96
N GLY A 556 25.12 11.82 -4.46
CA GLY A 556 23.90 11.44 -3.79
C GLY A 556 24.04 10.06 -3.13
N THR A 557 23.37 9.84 -2.01
CA THR A 557 23.41 8.57 -1.29
C THR A 557 22.07 7.83 -1.35
N ALA A 558 22.12 6.54 -1.04
CA ALA A 558 20.94 5.69 -0.91
C ALA A 558 20.04 6.09 0.29
N ASP A 559 20.55 6.86 1.23
CA ASP A 559 19.79 7.41 2.37
C ASP A 559 19.31 8.86 2.14
N GLY A 560 19.42 9.34 0.89
CA GLY A 560 18.88 10.64 0.49
C GLY A 560 19.78 11.85 0.77
N PHE A 561 20.99 11.65 1.26
CA PHE A 561 21.92 12.75 1.49
C PHE A 561 22.60 13.24 0.22
N LEU A 562 22.84 14.52 0.15
CA LEU A 562 23.79 15.13 -0.75
C LEU A 562 25.12 15.39 0.00
N ALA A 563 26.22 15.01 -0.63
CA ALA A 563 27.55 15.31 -0.13
C ALA A 563 28.41 15.91 -1.23
N LYS A 564 29.40 16.72 -0.83
CA LYS A 564 30.46 17.24 -1.70
C LYS A 564 31.74 16.50 -1.37
N ILE A 565 32.44 16.06 -2.40
CA ILE A 565 33.79 15.50 -2.25
C ILE A 565 34.74 16.46 -2.97
N ASP A 566 35.67 17.01 -2.23
CA ASP A 566 36.66 17.92 -2.80
C ASP A 566 37.73 17.18 -3.62
N LYS A 567 38.61 17.94 -4.27
CA LYS A 567 39.70 17.40 -5.06
C LYS A 567 40.69 16.53 -4.28
N ASP A 568 40.74 16.69 -2.96
CA ASP A 568 41.63 15.93 -2.06
C ASP A 568 40.91 14.69 -1.48
N GLY A 569 39.67 14.42 -1.90
CA GLY A 569 38.87 13.26 -1.50
C GLY A 569 38.15 13.43 -0.17
N LYS A 570 38.15 14.62 0.43
CA LYS A 570 37.45 14.88 1.68
C LYS A 570 35.96 15.05 1.46
N VAL A 571 35.18 14.34 2.27
CA VAL A 571 33.71 14.34 2.22
C VAL A 571 33.14 15.40 3.12
N PHE A 572 32.21 16.21 2.59
CA PHE A 572 31.43 17.19 3.31
C PHE A 572 29.94 16.88 3.14
N SER A 573 29.24 16.63 4.22
CA SER A 573 27.78 16.47 4.18
C SER A 573 27.13 17.82 3.91
N LEU A 574 26.25 17.87 2.90
CA LEU A 574 25.44 19.04 2.57
C LEU A 574 24.02 18.91 3.15
N GLY A 575 23.68 17.75 3.72
CA GLY A 575 22.41 17.49 4.36
C GLY A 575 21.51 16.53 3.57
N PRO A 576 20.35 16.18 4.13
CA PRO A 576 19.37 15.35 3.47
C PRO A 576 18.67 16.15 2.34
N ALA A 577 18.86 15.70 1.12
CA ALA A 577 18.23 16.31 -0.06
C ALA A 577 16.91 15.62 -0.43
N ILE A 578 16.78 14.33 -0.10
CA ILE A 578 15.59 13.51 -0.27
C ILE A 578 15.24 12.92 1.09
N CYS A 579 14.02 13.14 1.53
CA CYS A 579 13.58 12.69 2.85
C CYS A 579 13.36 11.18 2.93
N GLN A 580 12.91 10.61 1.83
CA GLN A 580 12.68 9.17 1.71
C GLN A 580 13.37 8.63 0.47
N GLY A 581 14.06 7.51 0.60
CA GLY A 581 14.72 6.87 -0.51
C GLY A 581 16.01 7.58 -1.00
N PRO A 582 16.58 7.09 -2.09
CA PRO A 582 17.87 7.56 -2.59
C PRO A 582 17.76 8.88 -3.35
N VAL A 583 18.83 9.64 -3.35
CA VAL A 583 19.10 10.55 -4.47
C VAL A 583 19.41 9.69 -5.69
N ARG A 584 18.60 9.77 -6.73
CA ARG A 584 18.69 8.84 -7.87
C ARG A 584 19.53 9.38 -9.02
N ASP A 585 19.49 10.66 -9.23
CA ASP A 585 20.30 11.30 -10.26
C ASP A 585 20.61 12.77 -9.93
N LEU A 586 21.70 13.25 -10.49
CA LEU A 586 22.19 14.61 -10.36
C LEU A 586 22.61 15.16 -11.72
N CYS A 587 22.30 16.43 -11.97
CA CYS A 587 22.88 17.21 -13.07
C CYS A 587 23.32 18.59 -12.55
N SER A 588 24.31 19.19 -13.18
CA SER A 588 24.89 20.43 -12.70
C SER A 588 25.33 21.36 -13.82
N ASP A 589 25.37 22.62 -13.47
CA ASP A 589 26.09 23.71 -14.18
C ASP A 589 27.16 24.22 -13.20
N PRO A 590 28.39 23.71 -13.30
CA PRO A 590 29.47 24.09 -12.39
C PRO A 590 29.89 25.55 -12.55
N GLU A 591 29.72 26.15 -13.75
CA GLU A 591 30.07 27.56 -14.00
C GLU A 591 29.15 28.51 -13.25
N ARG A 592 27.86 28.16 -13.18
CA ARG A 592 26.87 28.92 -12.39
C ARG A 592 26.80 28.49 -10.92
N GLY A 593 27.47 27.42 -10.56
CA GLY A 593 27.41 26.87 -9.21
C GLY A 593 26.01 26.35 -8.82
N ILE A 594 25.31 25.71 -9.75
CA ILE A 594 23.96 25.18 -9.59
C ILE A 594 23.96 23.69 -9.92
N ALA A 595 23.33 22.90 -9.06
CA ALA A 595 23.02 21.50 -9.32
C ALA A 595 21.54 21.23 -9.04
N TYR A 596 20.98 20.34 -9.80
CA TYR A 596 19.64 19.78 -9.60
C TYR A 596 19.77 18.29 -9.32
N GLY A 597 18.90 17.80 -8.49
CA GLY A 597 18.81 16.37 -8.21
C GLY A 597 17.38 15.91 -8.07
N VAL A 598 17.21 14.63 -8.31
CA VAL A 598 15.94 13.95 -8.26
C VAL A 598 16.05 12.67 -7.44
N GLY A 599 14.93 12.26 -6.88
CA GLY A 599 14.86 11.04 -6.11
C GLY A 599 13.52 10.94 -5.43
N GLY A 600 13.54 10.33 -4.30
CA GLY A 600 12.33 10.03 -3.55
C GLY A 600 11.82 8.65 -3.88
N ASP A 601 10.81 8.30 -3.16
CA ASP A 601 10.20 7.01 -3.22
C ASP A 601 8.79 7.14 -2.69
N THR A 602 7.85 6.83 -3.54
CA THR A 602 6.46 6.60 -3.26
C THR A 602 5.66 7.75 -2.65
N GLU A 603 5.67 7.93 -1.34
CA GLU A 603 4.73 8.81 -0.65
C GLU A 603 4.95 10.28 -0.89
N ASP A 604 6.17 10.61 -1.16
CA ASP A 604 6.57 12.00 -1.36
C ASP A 604 6.42 12.48 -2.78
N ILE A 605 5.80 11.67 -3.64
CA ILE A 605 5.57 12.13 -5.00
C ILE A 605 6.89 12.66 -5.59
N GLY A 606 7.86 11.80 -5.85
CA GLY A 606 9.13 12.07 -6.52
C GLY A 606 9.67 13.49 -6.39
N ASN A 607 10.68 13.66 -5.58
CA ASN A 607 11.18 14.99 -5.19
C ASN A 607 12.23 15.52 -6.14
N VAL A 608 12.16 16.82 -6.43
CA VAL A 608 13.19 17.61 -7.12
C VAL A 608 13.78 18.63 -6.17
N PHE A 609 15.07 18.69 -6.12
CA PHE A 609 15.79 19.69 -5.31
C PHE A 609 16.85 20.44 -6.14
N ARG A 610 17.27 21.56 -5.61
CA ARG A 610 18.36 22.38 -6.13
C ARG A 610 19.42 22.58 -5.05
N TYR A 611 20.68 22.53 -5.43
CA TYR A 611 21.79 22.96 -4.59
C TYR A 611 22.52 24.10 -5.27
N THR A 612 22.80 25.16 -4.52
CA THR A 612 23.56 26.32 -5.03
C THR A 612 24.73 26.63 -4.11
N ASN A 613 25.82 27.08 -4.73
CA ASN A 613 27.00 27.49 -3.97
C ASN A 613 26.66 28.77 -3.16
N GLY A 614 26.55 28.65 -1.85
CA GLY A 614 26.19 29.77 -0.95
C GLY A 614 24.71 29.83 -0.56
N GLY A 615 23.80 29.20 -1.31
CA GLY A 615 22.36 29.14 -0.99
C GLY A 615 21.93 27.81 -0.33
N GLY A 616 22.77 26.79 -0.41
CA GLY A 616 22.49 25.48 0.18
C GLY A 616 21.46 24.65 -0.63
N LEU A 617 20.84 23.71 0.07
CA LEU A 617 19.80 22.84 -0.47
C LEU A 617 18.44 23.54 -0.45
N GLU A 618 17.74 23.46 -1.56
CA GLU A 618 16.38 23.96 -1.70
C GLU A 618 15.49 22.87 -2.30
N TYR A 619 14.38 22.59 -1.63
CA TYR A 619 13.35 21.72 -2.14
C TYR A 619 12.51 22.47 -3.18
N LEU A 620 12.36 21.90 -4.38
CA LEU A 620 11.65 22.56 -5.48
C LEU A 620 10.21 22.05 -5.68
N GLY A 621 9.90 20.83 -5.31
CA GLY A 621 8.55 20.27 -5.43
C GLY A 621 8.50 18.90 -6.11
N TYR A 622 7.31 18.59 -6.63
CA TYR A 622 6.99 17.30 -7.24
C TYR A 622 6.78 17.39 -8.73
N MET A 623 6.71 16.22 -9.36
CA MET A 623 6.28 16.05 -10.73
C MET A 623 4.95 15.32 -10.80
N CYS A 624 4.00 15.88 -11.55
CA CYS A 624 2.72 15.26 -11.82
C CYS A 624 2.24 15.60 -13.23
N CYS A 625 1.38 14.77 -13.79
CA CYS A 625 0.71 15.05 -15.06
C CYS A 625 -0.76 14.69 -14.98
N ASP A 626 -1.56 15.32 -15.84
CA ASP A 626 -2.95 14.93 -16.04
C ASP A 626 -3.01 13.61 -16.80
N VAL A 627 -3.90 12.73 -16.37
CA VAL A 627 -4.26 11.51 -17.05
C VAL A 627 -5.60 11.76 -17.73
N ALA A 628 -5.61 11.80 -19.06
CA ALA A 628 -6.71 12.37 -19.84
C ALA A 628 -8.08 11.68 -19.65
N ASP A 629 -8.08 10.43 -19.22
CA ASP A 629 -9.30 9.59 -19.18
C ASP A 629 -9.79 9.33 -17.75
N ASN A 630 -9.36 10.13 -16.80
CA ASN A 630 -9.63 9.90 -15.41
C ASN A 630 -10.07 11.19 -14.73
N ASP A 631 -11.29 11.22 -14.20
CA ASP A 631 -11.81 12.37 -13.44
C ASP A 631 -10.96 12.74 -12.22
N VAL A 632 -10.16 11.83 -11.74
CA VAL A 632 -9.13 12.09 -10.73
C VAL A 632 -7.91 12.82 -11.30
N GLY A 633 -7.69 12.69 -12.58
CA GLY A 633 -6.92 13.52 -13.49
C GLY A 633 -5.45 13.79 -13.19
N VAL A 634 -4.90 13.40 -12.05
CA VAL A 634 -3.50 13.69 -11.74
C VAL A 634 -2.76 12.41 -11.41
N CYS A 635 -1.76 12.08 -12.22
CA CYS A 635 -0.78 11.05 -11.91
C CYS A 635 0.48 11.72 -11.37
N ALA A 636 0.78 11.49 -10.11
CA ALA A 636 2.02 11.91 -9.50
C ALA A 636 3.12 10.90 -9.78
N SER A 637 4.30 11.38 -10.12
CA SER A 637 5.48 10.52 -10.24
C SER A 637 6.14 10.35 -8.89
N PHE A 638 6.13 9.12 -8.39
CA PHE A 638 6.68 8.78 -7.07
C PHE A 638 8.18 8.51 -7.12
N VAL A 639 8.67 8.00 -8.23
CA VAL A 639 10.08 7.65 -8.39
C VAL A 639 10.67 8.40 -9.56
N LEU A 640 11.39 9.47 -9.28
CA LEU A 640 12.15 10.21 -10.29
C LEU A 640 13.55 9.61 -10.40
N SER A 641 13.91 9.15 -11.59
CA SER A 641 15.09 8.31 -11.83
C SER A 641 16.22 8.99 -12.59
N ALA A 642 15.90 10.04 -13.33
CA ALA A 642 16.88 10.71 -14.17
C ALA A 642 16.61 12.22 -14.26
N CYS A 643 17.65 13.01 -14.37
CA CYS A 643 17.55 14.44 -14.69
C CYS A 643 18.68 14.90 -15.61
N ALA A 644 18.36 15.92 -16.42
CA ALA A 644 19.32 16.57 -17.30
C ALA A 644 19.03 18.07 -17.38
N LEU A 645 20.07 18.88 -17.47
CA LEU A 645 19.98 20.32 -17.65
C LEU A 645 20.37 20.69 -19.07
N SER A 646 19.60 21.60 -19.69
CA SER A 646 19.93 22.10 -21.03
C SER A 646 21.25 22.90 -21.04
N PRO A 647 21.96 22.94 -22.17
CA PRO A 647 23.24 23.67 -22.26
C PRO A 647 23.16 25.16 -21.89
N ASP A 648 22.02 25.79 -22.11
CA ASP A 648 21.77 27.17 -21.72
C ASP A 648 21.23 27.34 -20.29
N GLY A 649 21.03 26.22 -19.56
CA GLY A 649 20.50 26.19 -18.19
C GLY A 649 19.04 26.60 -18.05
N ARG A 650 18.28 26.74 -19.15
CA ARG A 650 16.88 27.21 -19.12
C ARG A 650 15.88 26.09 -18.96
N TYR A 651 16.25 24.86 -19.30
CA TYR A 651 15.36 23.71 -19.24
C TYR A 651 15.96 22.62 -18.38
N LEU A 652 15.13 22.07 -17.52
CA LEU A 652 15.42 20.85 -16.74
C LEU A 652 14.49 19.74 -17.25
N ALA A 653 15.07 18.63 -17.68
CA ALA A 653 14.32 17.42 -17.98
C ALA A 653 14.39 16.48 -16.79
N VAL A 654 13.23 15.94 -16.39
CA VAL A 654 13.10 15.01 -15.28
C VAL A 654 12.34 13.76 -15.74
N GLY A 655 12.90 12.58 -15.51
CA GLY A 655 12.32 11.31 -15.92
C GLY A 655 11.84 10.48 -14.73
N ALA A 656 10.66 9.90 -14.86
CA ALA A 656 10.09 8.98 -13.90
C ALA A 656 10.34 7.52 -14.31
N CYS A 657 10.45 6.63 -13.32
CA CYS A 657 10.52 5.19 -13.56
C CYS A 657 9.40 4.40 -12.88
N ASP A 658 8.31 5.08 -12.60
CA ASP A 658 7.07 4.48 -12.17
C ASP A 658 6.45 3.64 -13.28
N ARG A 659 5.38 2.94 -12.95
CA ARG A 659 4.62 2.21 -13.96
C ARG A 659 3.99 3.13 -15.01
N LEU A 660 3.54 4.31 -14.61
CA LEU A 660 3.06 5.36 -15.49
C LEU A 660 4.15 6.42 -15.72
N SER A 661 5.23 6.01 -16.37
CA SER A 661 6.41 6.84 -16.51
C SER A 661 6.24 8.00 -17.49
N CYS A 662 6.65 9.16 -17.03
CA CYS A 662 6.69 10.40 -17.80
C CYS A 662 8.10 10.96 -17.91
N VAL A 663 8.31 11.81 -18.90
CA VAL A 663 9.39 12.79 -18.91
C VAL A 663 8.78 14.20 -18.82
N TYR A 664 9.24 14.96 -17.86
CA TYR A 664 8.81 16.35 -17.64
C TYR A 664 9.87 17.30 -18.17
N ILE A 665 9.46 18.21 -19.04
CA ILE A 665 10.32 19.28 -19.54
C ILE A 665 9.92 20.57 -18.83
N CYS A 666 10.79 21.04 -17.94
CA CYS A 666 10.55 22.21 -17.12
C CYS A 666 11.32 23.39 -17.65
N LYS A 667 10.63 24.48 -18.04
CA LYS A 667 11.26 25.75 -18.36
C LYS A 667 11.54 26.49 -17.05
N MET A 668 12.82 26.59 -16.70
CA MET A 668 13.25 27.22 -15.44
C MET A 668 13.17 28.75 -15.56
N GLN A 669 12.94 29.42 -14.42
CA GLN A 669 12.93 30.88 -14.33
C GLN A 669 14.33 31.48 -14.44
#